data_e79833a340e33e4651454574801d36b4
#
_entry.id   e79833a340e33e4651454574801d36b4
#
_cell.length_a   1.000
_cell.length_b   1.000
_cell.length_c   1.000
_cell.angle_alpha   90.00
_cell.angle_beta   90.00
_cell.angle_gamma   90.00
#
_symmetry.space_group_name_H-M   'P 1'
#
loop_
_entity.id
_entity.type
_entity.pdbx_description
1 polymer ?
#
loop_
_entity_poly.entity_id
_entity_poly.type
_entity_poly.pdbx_seq_one_letter_code
_entity_poly.pdbx_strand_id
1 'polypeptide(L)'
;MAAKILVTGDVVLDHNIYEGKRLAPDAPPGAGAYYKPMAGGAMLVHDLLNALEPACVRFGLEQTTPEQLWDWPKQFHAKALWHTVDNVKKETGRHWALDRYLGYGEPKTGDYPGKLAGDLGEGIPRVLVLDDGGLGFREAKQSWPAFLSGDRPEGLEWVILKMSRPLAQGKLWTSLVRESWRKRLIVVVSADQLRSEGLLVAGGLSWETSVDDIVEELESNQTLRGLKQCQHLIVTMRSDAALWLDRAGKPKDERGQLVFDRKLCEGEWQDKHEECRAYGSLSCTTASVAWAVSEAICAKEGPEGKDKPPVDELDLTTALVAGLSTTRFLLETGHGKAGAEPDFPFGDAARHLKAESAKDDQFTESAYSRADVRCGSRSKQPDGLNLEPGKWTILGLVSPWHIKHDKVSLEPARRVALFGPDKLPGVPCATFGDLRTLDRREIDSLRAIRRLMLMYRDAKVRNQPLCLGVFGAPGSGKSFGLKQIAKGVFGEKAPLLEFNLSQFNGPADLIGAFHQVRDKVLSGPTPVVFWDEFDSDGFQWLKRFLAPMQDGAFQEGQVTHSLGKSVFIFAGGTNFSFEQFQSHKDDPDFIAQKGTDIISRLSGYLDIAGPNQREAATQTPIDREYPVRRAMVIRIALELGDIPLEIERGLLTALLKVGRYRNGARSLTKLVSYIRDRGGFPLRRAYLPPDDILALHVENVEEFHEITRKYAEFYAQTESRAREIHEEYLISLSKKTEEERRSRPNNVGWDKLTPSARESNYAAALRIPEILEYEGFALADIRDPRPGIEKIPGDEVPQEVLDRMAEAEHGGWEEERRMNGWTFSKHRSDKALRHYLLIPFGSLTPEDKAFDIDAIKKYPSHAKEAGYKIERVK
;
A
#
# COMPACT_ATOMS: atom_id res chain seq x y z
N MET A 1 38.04 16.47 -15.13
CA MET A 1 36.58 16.70 -15.15
C MET A 1 36.14 17.02 -13.73
N ALA A 2 35.31 18.01 -13.53
CA ALA A 2 34.73 18.28 -12.22
C ALA A 2 33.93 17.06 -11.75
N ALA A 3 34.01 16.71 -10.46
CA ALA A 3 33.23 15.62 -9.91
C ALA A 3 31.75 15.94 -10.03
N LYS A 4 30.96 15.05 -10.59
CA LYS A 4 29.53 15.23 -10.68
C LYS A 4 28.83 15.12 -9.31
N ILE A 5 29.32 14.22 -8.44
CA ILE A 5 28.79 13.92 -7.11
C ILE A 5 29.92 14.06 -6.08
N LEU A 6 29.67 14.84 -5.04
CA LEU A 6 30.54 14.91 -3.85
C LEU A 6 29.79 14.30 -2.68
N VAL A 7 30.38 13.32 -2.01
CA VAL A 7 29.82 12.69 -0.80
C VAL A 7 30.67 13.08 0.40
N THR A 8 30.06 13.52 1.49
CA THR A 8 30.74 13.80 2.77
C THR A 8 29.76 13.66 3.93
N GLY A 9 30.25 13.69 5.16
CA GLY A 9 29.39 13.56 6.33
C GLY A 9 30.03 12.74 7.45
N ASP A 10 29.20 12.22 8.32
CA ASP A 10 29.66 11.35 9.40
C ASP A 10 30.20 10.02 8.85
N VAL A 11 31.42 9.67 9.28
CA VAL A 11 32.08 8.39 8.97
C VAL A 11 32.23 7.60 10.24
N VAL A 12 32.12 6.29 10.14
CA VAL A 12 32.22 5.36 11.26
C VAL A 12 33.11 4.17 10.91
N LEU A 13 33.66 3.53 11.93
CA LEU A 13 34.30 2.24 11.80
C LEU A 13 33.35 1.14 12.29
N ASP A 14 32.81 0.39 11.34
CA ASP A 14 31.96 -0.76 11.64
C ASP A 14 32.83 -1.99 11.89
N HIS A 15 32.84 -2.50 13.11
CA HIS A 15 33.47 -3.74 13.49
C HIS A 15 32.54 -4.91 13.17
N ASN A 16 32.68 -5.50 12.01
CA ASN A 16 31.89 -6.64 11.59
C ASN A 16 32.51 -7.93 12.14
N ILE A 17 31.73 -8.65 12.95
CA ILE A 17 32.11 -9.92 13.59
C ILE A 17 31.20 -11.02 13.03
N TYR A 18 31.77 -11.94 12.31
CA TYR A 18 31.06 -13.02 11.62
C TYR A 18 31.25 -14.34 12.38
N GLU A 19 30.17 -14.86 12.94
CA GLU A 19 30.16 -16.11 13.69
C GLU A 19 29.30 -17.15 12.99
N GLY A 20 29.92 -18.19 12.44
CA GLY A 20 29.21 -19.33 11.88
C GLY A 20 28.39 -20.04 12.95
N LYS A 21 27.11 -20.34 12.72
CA LYS A 21 26.39 -21.29 13.58
C LYS A 21 27.18 -22.61 13.61
N ARG A 22 27.47 -23.16 14.81
CA ARG A 22 28.07 -24.50 14.97
C ARG A 22 27.21 -25.50 14.17
N LEU A 23 27.79 -26.07 13.12
CA LEU A 23 27.09 -27.02 12.25
C LEU A 23 26.98 -28.41 12.88
N ALA A 24 27.76 -28.69 13.96
CA ALA A 24 27.70 -29.92 14.73
C ALA A 24 28.14 -29.63 16.19
N PRO A 25 27.66 -30.41 17.18
CA PRO A 25 28.11 -30.30 18.56
C PRO A 25 29.63 -30.43 18.75
N ASP A 26 30.30 -31.13 17.84
CA ASP A 26 31.74 -31.50 17.91
C ASP A 26 32.64 -30.59 17.05
N ALA A 27 32.13 -29.56 16.39
CA ALA A 27 32.95 -28.61 15.64
C ALA A 27 33.83 -27.80 16.59
N PRO A 28 35.15 -27.65 16.30
CA PRO A 28 36.06 -26.93 17.18
C PRO A 28 35.60 -25.47 17.32
N PRO A 29 35.73 -24.87 18.53
CA PRO A 29 35.42 -23.45 18.74
C PRO A 29 36.30 -22.58 17.87
N GLY A 30 35.70 -21.66 17.11
CA GLY A 30 36.41 -20.70 16.25
C GLY A 30 36.55 -21.10 14.80
N ALA A 31 36.08 -22.27 14.35
CA ALA A 31 36.08 -22.62 12.95
C ALA A 31 35.03 -21.73 12.19
N GLY A 32 35.52 -20.78 11.39
CA GLY A 32 34.71 -19.89 10.57
C GLY A 32 34.28 -18.58 11.22
N ALA A 33 34.96 -18.10 12.25
CA ALA A 33 34.82 -16.72 12.72
C ALA A 33 35.71 -15.78 11.92
N TYR A 34 35.14 -14.70 11.40
CA TYR A 34 35.88 -13.65 10.71
C TYR A 34 35.68 -12.33 11.43
N TYR A 35 36.71 -11.49 11.37
CA TYR A 35 36.62 -10.10 11.80
C TYR A 35 37.02 -9.21 10.63
N LYS A 36 36.13 -8.32 10.20
CA LYS A 36 36.38 -7.41 9.08
C LYS A 36 35.88 -6.00 9.43
N PRO A 37 36.77 -5.06 9.75
CA PRO A 37 36.39 -3.66 9.91
C PRO A 37 36.07 -3.04 8.56
N MET A 38 35.07 -2.15 8.53
CA MET A 38 34.65 -1.46 7.32
C MET A 38 34.31 -0.01 7.65
N ALA A 39 34.63 0.91 6.75
CA ALA A 39 34.18 2.29 6.87
C ALA A 39 32.71 2.40 6.48
N GLY A 40 31.87 2.84 7.42
CA GLY A 40 30.44 3.05 7.25
C GLY A 40 30.04 4.53 7.19
N GLY A 41 28.77 4.82 7.38
CA GLY A 41 28.23 6.17 7.30
C GLY A 41 28.31 6.74 5.87
N ALA A 42 28.84 7.95 5.71
CA ALA A 42 29.01 8.61 4.41
C ALA A 42 29.87 7.78 3.44
N MET A 43 30.82 7.00 3.96
CA MET A 43 31.69 6.16 3.15
C MET A 43 30.91 5.03 2.46
N LEU A 44 29.92 4.44 3.15
CA LEU A 44 29.07 3.41 2.55
C LEU A 44 28.26 3.96 1.35
N VAL A 45 27.76 5.18 1.45
CA VAL A 45 27.06 5.85 0.34
C VAL A 45 28.02 6.15 -0.81
N HIS A 46 29.24 6.63 -0.49
CA HIS A 46 30.30 6.88 -1.47
C HIS A 46 30.63 5.61 -2.23
N ASP A 47 30.89 4.50 -1.54
CA ASP A 47 31.35 3.25 -2.14
C ASP A 47 30.28 2.62 -3.03
N LEU A 48 29.00 2.72 -2.64
CA LEU A 48 27.86 2.32 -3.49
C LEU A 48 27.81 3.15 -4.78
N LEU A 49 27.95 4.48 -4.69
CA LEU A 49 27.94 5.37 -5.85
C LEU A 49 29.20 5.18 -6.71
N ASN A 50 30.36 5.02 -6.08
CA ASN A 50 31.62 4.78 -6.78
C ASN A 50 31.59 3.44 -7.54
N ALA A 51 30.92 2.42 -7.01
CA ALA A 51 30.73 1.15 -7.71
C ALA A 51 29.76 1.28 -8.91
N LEU A 52 28.89 2.29 -8.94
CA LEU A 52 28.05 2.62 -10.10
C LEU A 52 28.84 3.33 -11.21
N GLU A 53 29.60 4.37 -10.86
CA GLU A 53 30.39 5.17 -11.81
C GLU A 53 31.60 5.85 -11.15
N PRO A 54 32.75 5.16 -11.08
CA PRO A 54 33.95 5.62 -10.33
C PRO A 54 34.47 7.00 -10.75
N ALA A 55 34.38 7.35 -12.04
CA ALA A 55 34.91 8.60 -12.56
C ALA A 55 34.13 9.86 -12.15
N CYS A 56 32.96 9.70 -11.58
CA CYS A 56 32.02 10.79 -11.32
C CYS A 56 31.84 11.13 -9.83
N VAL A 57 32.38 10.32 -8.93
CA VAL A 57 32.15 10.43 -7.48
C VAL A 57 33.45 10.80 -6.76
N ARG A 58 33.37 11.74 -5.80
CA ARG A 58 34.43 12.14 -4.91
C ARG A 58 33.99 12.04 -3.46
N PHE A 59 34.95 11.78 -2.58
CA PHE A 59 34.73 11.81 -1.13
C PHE A 59 35.35 13.07 -0.52
N GLY A 60 34.64 13.69 0.43
CA GLY A 60 35.01 15.01 0.95
C GLY A 60 35.94 15.00 2.16
N LEU A 61 36.29 13.85 2.72
CA LEU A 61 37.19 13.75 3.87
C LEU A 61 38.49 12.99 3.50
N GLU A 62 39.57 13.28 4.22
CA GLU A 62 40.89 12.63 4.02
C GLU A 62 40.90 11.19 4.58
N GLN A 63 40.20 10.94 5.70
CA GLN A 63 40.18 9.65 6.38
C GLN A 63 39.09 8.77 5.82
N THR A 64 39.49 7.76 5.08
CA THR A 64 38.54 6.89 4.34
C THR A 64 38.72 5.40 4.58
N THR A 65 39.88 4.97 5.11
CA THR A 65 40.15 3.55 5.31
C THR A 65 39.92 3.11 6.75
N PRO A 66 39.62 1.83 7.01
CA PRO A 66 39.45 1.31 8.36
C PRO A 66 40.67 1.56 9.28
N GLU A 67 41.87 1.50 8.73
CA GLU A 67 43.11 1.73 9.47
C GLU A 67 43.23 3.21 9.93
N GLN A 68 42.82 4.16 9.10
CA GLN A 68 42.81 5.59 9.43
C GLN A 68 41.71 5.93 10.47
N LEU A 69 40.63 5.17 10.49
CA LEU A 69 39.51 5.34 11.43
C LEU A 69 39.75 4.64 12.78
N TRP A 70 40.77 3.76 12.85
CA TRP A 70 41.03 2.97 14.06
C TRP A 70 41.37 3.83 15.27
N ASP A 71 42.06 4.93 15.05
CA ASP A 71 42.48 5.86 16.11
C ASP A 71 41.42 6.88 16.47
N TRP A 72 40.25 6.83 15.82
CA TRP A 72 39.14 7.72 16.16
C TRP A 72 38.57 7.38 17.53
N PRO A 73 37.94 8.35 18.23
CA PRO A 73 37.25 8.09 19.49
C PRO A 73 36.19 6.96 19.36
N LYS A 74 36.02 6.17 20.40
CA LYS A 74 35.12 4.99 20.42
C LYS A 74 33.66 5.30 20.04
N GLN A 75 33.21 6.54 20.18
CA GLN A 75 31.88 6.98 19.73
C GLN A 75 31.67 6.85 18.22
N PHE A 76 32.75 6.77 17.43
CA PHE A 76 32.72 6.53 15.98
C PHE A 76 32.89 5.05 15.63
N HIS A 77 32.93 4.16 16.62
CA HIS A 77 33.06 2.74 16.41
C HIS A 77 31.71 2.06 16.67
N ALA A 78 31.18 1.37 15.69
CA ALA A 78 29.98 0.54 15.80
C ALA A 78 30.36 -0.94 15.73
N LYS A 79 29.51 -1.80 16.28
CA LYS A 79 29.69 -3.25 16.23
C LYS A 79 28.50 -3.91 15.57
N ALA A 80 28.76 -4.79 14.62
CA ALA A 80 27.77 -5.59 13.92
C ALA A 80 28.11 -7.09 14.08
N LEU A 81 27.15 -7.86 14.53
CA LEU A 81 27.24 -9.32 14.65
C LEU A 81 26.54 -9.95 13.45
N TRP A 82 27.22 -10.86 12.79
CA TRP A 82 26.73 -11.57 11.62
C TRP A 82 26.72 -13.06 11.86
N HIS A 83 25.70 -13.73 11.36
CA HIS A 83 25.58 -15.18 11.43
C HIS A 83 25.20 -15.76 10.04
N THR A 84 25.32 -17.06 9.89
CA THR A 84 24.94 -17.69 8.64
C THR A 84 23.48 -18.11 8.65
N VAL A 85 22.75 -17.74 7.61
CA VAL A 85 21.35 -18.15 7.38
C VAL A 85 21.22 -18.91 6.06
N ASP A 86 20.17 -19.73 5.96
CA ASP A 86 19.86 -20.42 4.72
C ASP A 86 19.30 -19.42 3.70
N ASN A 87 19.76 -19.51 2.45
CA ASN A 87 19.25 -18.61 1.41
C ASN A 87 17.78 -18.91 1.13
N VAL A 88 16.99 -17.84 1.04
CA VAL A 88 15.55 -17.89 0.78
C VAL A 88 15.20 -18.69 -0.48
N LYS A 89 16.02 -18.60 -1.51
CA LYS A 89 15.81 -19.33 -2.78
C LYS A 89 16.30 -20.78 -2.75
N LYS A 90 16.79 -21.29 -1.61
CA LYS A 90 17.29 -22.69 -1.41
C LYS A 90 18.35 -23.17 -2.42
N GLU A 91 18.58 -22.45 -3.50
CA GLU A 91 19.43 -22.85 -4.63
C GLU A 91 20.92 -22.51 -4.44
N THR A 92 21.26 -21.62 -3.54
CA THR A 92 22.62 -21.02 -3.44
C THR A 92 23.34 -21.28 -2.11
N GLY A 93 22.79 -22.09 -1.22
CA GLY A 93 23.40 -22.41 0.08
C GLY A 93 23.19 -21.30 1.12
N ARG A 94 24.01 -21.29 2.20
CA ARG A 94 23.95 -20.33 3.29
C ARG A 94 24.71 -19.05 2.95
N HIS A 95 24.30 -17.91 3.51
CA HIS A 95 24.97 -16.62 3.38
C HIS A 95 25.13 -15.93 4.74
N TRP A 96 25.98 -14.90 4.80
CA TRP A 96 26.19 -14.09 6.00
C TRP A 96 25.10 -13.00 6.09
N ALA A 97 24.30 -13.06 7.14
CA ALA A 97 23.24 -12.09 7.45
C ALA A 97 23.49 -11.39 8.78
N LEU A 98 23.01 -10.15 8.88
CA LEU A 98 23.13 -9.35 10.10
C LEU A 98 22.22 -9.92 11.20
N ASP A 99 22.81 -10.39 12.31
CA ASP A 99 22.10 -10.80 13.54
C ASP A 99 21.74 -9.57 14.38
N ARG A 100 22.75 -8.81 14.77
CA ARG A 100 22.55 -7.62 15.61
C ARG A 100 23.50 -6.51 15.23
N TYR A 101 22.96 -5.30 15.13
CA TYR A 101 23.73 -4.08 15.11
C TYR A 101 23.69 -3.46 16.50
N LEU A 102 24.83 -3.46 17.19
CA LEU A 102 24.96 -3.01 18.57
C LEU A 102 25.09 -1.48 18.67
N GLY A 103 25.21 -0.82 17.51
CA GLY A 103 25.29 0.64 17.42
C GLY A 103 26.62 1.19 17.92
N TYR A 104 26.61 2.47 18.17
CA TYR A 104 27.76 3.26 18.64
C TYR A 104 27.81 3.30 20.17
N GLY A 105 28.99 3.57 20.73
CA GLY A 105 29.11 3.98 22.13
C GLY A 105 28.38 5.33 22.37
N GLU A 106 28.06 5.63 23.63
CA GLU A 106 27.43 6.92 23.96
C GLU A 106 28.25 8.09 23.41
N PRO A 107 27.62 9.08 22.74
CA PRO A 107 28.34 10.23 22.22
C PRO A 107 28.93 11.02 23.41
N LYS A 108 30.24 11.00 23.54
CA LYS A 108 30.96 11.93 24.41
C LYS A 108 31.19 13.21 23.65
N THR A 109 31.01 14.35 24.31
CA THR A 109 31.32 15.67 23.80
C THR A 109 32.79 15.77 23.43
N GLY A 110 33.09 15.63 22.15
CA GLY A 110 34.44 15.81 21.58
C GLY A 110 34.30 16.33 20.16
N ASP A 111 35.35 17.00 19.68
CA ASP A 111 35.38 17.52 18.32
C ASP A 111 35.31 16.37 17.31
N TYR A 112 34.60 16.58 16.21
CA TYR A 112 34.55 15.68 15.08
C TYR A 112 35.96 15.55 14.46
N PRO A 113 36.54 14.34 14.36
CA PRO A 113 37.94 14.16 13.97
C PRO A 113 38.19 14.24 12.46
N GLY A 114 37.11 14.15 11.65
CA GLY A 114 37.20 14.10 10.19
C GLY A 114 37.75 15.41 9.63
N LYS A 115 38.79 15.31 8.81
CA LYS A 115 39.42 16.44 8.12
C LYS A 115 38.94 16.53 6.69
N LEU A 116 38.66 17.75 6.22
CA LEU A 116 38.31 17.98 4.83
C LEU A 116 39.45 17.57 3.91
N ALA A 117 39.18 16.88 2.82
CA ALA A 117 40.17 16.50 1.82
C ALA A 117 40.77 17.74 1.16
N GLY A 118 42.09 17.75 1.02
CA GLY A 118 42.84 18.87 0.39
C GLY A 118 42.50 19.05 -1.09
N ASP A 119 42.16 17.96 -1.78
CA ASP A 119 41.71 17.97 -3.18
C ASP A 119 40.27 17.50 -3.30
N LEU A 120 39.31 18.43 -3.37
CA LEU A 120 37.91 18.15 -3.65
C LEU A 120 37.59 18.05 -5.15
N GLY A 121 38.61 18.15 -6.00
CA GLY A 121 38.48 18.27 -7.46
C GLY A 121 38.31 19.72 -7.93
N GLU A 122 38.61 19.97 -9.21
CA GLU A 122 38.38 21.29 -9.81
C GLU A 122 36.88 21.56 -10.02
N GLY A 123 36.39 22.65 -9.45
CA GLY A 123 35.01 23.14 -9.65
C GLY A 123 34.01 22.72 -8.59
N ILE A 124 32.80 23.25 -8.74
CA ILE A 124 31.67 22.96 -7.87
C ILE A 124 30.99 21.63 -8.30
N PRO A 125 30.72 20.69 -7.36
CA PRO A 125 30.00 19.48 -7.71
C PRO A 125 28.55 19.82 -8.09
N ARG A 126 27.94 19.03 -8.99
CA ARG A 126 26.55 19.22 -9.38
C ARG A 126 25.57 18.69 -8.34
N VAL A 127 25.96 17.62 -7.67
CA VAL A 127 25.19 16.97 -6.59
C VAL A 127 26.08 16.84 -5.36
N LEU A 128 25.56 17.30 -4.22
CA LEU A 128 26.19 17.12 -2.92
C LEU A 128 25.37 16.11 -2.11
N VAL A 129 26.01 15.05 -1.62
CA VAL A 129 25.42 14.07 -0.72
C VAL A 129 26.03 14.24 0.66
N LEU A 130 25.17 14.46 1.65
CA LEU A 130 25.56 14.65 3.03
C LEU A 130 24.98 13.50 3.88
N ASP A 131 25.81 12.83 4.65
CA ASP A 131 25.41 11.87 5.68
C ASP A 131 25.51 12.53 7.05
N ASP A 132 24.38 12.86 7.63
CA ASP A 132 24.30 13.36 8.99
C ASP A 132 23.86 12.22 9.93
N GLY A 133 24.83 11.43 10.38
CA GLY A 133 24.63 10.32 11.32
C GLY A 133 24.39 10.75 12.77
N GLY A 134 24.48 12.06 13.06
CA GLY A 134 24.36 12.60 14.42
C GLY A 134 25.63 12.41 15.26
N LEU A 135 26.79 12.14 14.64
CA LEU A 135 28.03 11.82 15.34
C LEU A 135 28.98 13.02 15.49
N GLY A 136 28.62 14.19 14.95
CA GLY A 136 29.36 15.42 15.14
C GLY A 136 29.64 16.24 13.87
N PHE A 137 29.59 15.66 12.68
CA PHE A 137 29.78 16.38 11.41
C PHE A 137 28.87 17.61 11.29
N ARG A 138 27.61 17.50 11.77
CA ARG A 138 26.62 18.59 11.72
C ARG A 138 27.05 19.87 12.44
N GLU A 139 27.96 19.80 13.41
CA GLU A 139 28.50 20.93 14.17
C GLU A 139 29.89 21.36 13.73
N ALA A 140 30.63 20.49 13.00
CA ALA A 140 32.01 20.63 12.65
C ALA A 140 32.21 21.41 11.34
N LYS A 141 32.01 22.75 11.36
CA LYS A 141 32.13 23.59 10.17
C LYS A 141 33.50 23.50 9.47
N GLN A 142 34.56 23.17 10.24
CA GLN A 142 35.92 23.01 9.71
C GLN A 142 36.07 21.78 8.80
N SER A 143 35.14 20.82 8.93
CA SER A 143 35.10 19.60 8.11
C SER A 143 34.16 19.71 6.90
N TRP A 144 33.50 20.86 6.73
CA TRP A 144 32.58 21.09 5.63
C TRP A 144 33.28 21.67 4.41
N PRO A 145 32.86 21.34 3.18
CA PRO A 145 33.21 22.12 2.02
C PRO A 145 32.92 23.61 2.24
N ALA A 146 33.88 24.47 1.88
CA ALA A 146 33.80 25.89 2.21
C ALA A 146 32.51 26.57 1.77
N PHE A 147 31.92 26.14 0.64
CA PHE A 147 30.67 26.70 0.12
C PHE A 147 29.43 26.42 0.98
N LEU A 148 29.43 25.41 1.88
CA LEU A 148 28.32 25.15 2.81
C LEU A 148 28.11 26.27 3.84
N SER A 149 29.14 27.08 4.09
CA SER A 149 29.04 28.20 5.05
C SER A 149 28.40 29.45 4.46
N GLY A 150 28.28 29.57 3.13
CA GLY A 150 27.69 30.67 2.39
C GLY A 150 26.35 30.35 1.75
N ASP A 151 26.04 31.14 0.71
CA ASP A 151 24.93 30.84 -0.20
C ASP A 151 25.28 29.67 -1.12
N ARG A 152 24.28 29.05 -1.66
CA ARG A 152 24.44 27.91 -2.57
C ARG A 152 25.19 28.41 -3.84
N PRO A 153 26.33 27.79 -4.17
CA PRO A 153 27.11 28.22 -5.34
C PRO A 153 26.37 27.90 -6.64
N GLU A 154 26.62 28.72 -7.65
CA GLU A 154 26.20 28.41 -9.02
C GLU A 154 26.90 27.14 -9.48
N GLY A 155 26.17 26.25 -10.17
CA GLY A 155 26.66 24.93 -10.59
C GLY A 155 26.32 23.79 -9.63
N LEU A 156 26.07 24.02 -8.35
CA LEU A 156 25.50 23.02 -7.44
C LEU A 156 23.98 22.97 -7.63
N GLU A 157 23.47 21.88 -8.21
CA GLU A 157 22.06 21.77 -8.55
C GLU A 157 21.22 21.16 -7.42
N TRP A 158 21.72 20.11 -6.75
CA TRP A 158 20.97 19.45 -5.68
C TRP A 158 21.86 19.06 -4.50
N VAL A 159 21.25 19.10 -3.32
CA VAL A 159 21.79 18.57 -2.06
C VAL A 159 20.89 17.47 -1.56
N ILE A 160 21.48 16.33 -1.26
CA ILE A 160 20.79 15.18 -0.70
C ILE A 160 21.33 14.96 0.71
N LEU A 161 20.46 15.09 1.70
CA LEU A 161 20.79 14.94 3.11
C LEU A 161 20.17 13.64 3.64
N LYS A 162 21.00 12.63 3.87
CA LYS A 162 20.66 11.48 4.70
C LYS A 162 20.78 11.91 6.16
N MET A 163 19.71 11.82 6.93
CA MET A 163 19.67 12.36 8.28
C MET A 163 19.30 11.29 9.31
N SER A 164 20.03 11.29 10.42
CA SER A 164 19.75 10.52 11.63
C SER A 164 19.51 11.43 12.83
N ARG A 165 19.11 10.86 13.94
CA ARG A 165 18.80 11.60 15.18
C ARG A 165 19.96 12.47 15.68
N PRO A 166 19.66 13.62 16.27
CA PRO A 166 18.37 14.34 16.35
C PRO A 166 18.01 14.97 15.01
N LEU A 167 16.73 14.83 14.58
CA LEU A 167 16.27 15.30 13.27
C LEU A 167 16.03 16.82 13.27
N ALA A 168 16.26 17.46 12.11
CA ALA A 168 16.01 18.89 11.87
C ALA A 168 16.72 19.83 12.87
N GLN A 169 17.93 19.48 13.29
CA GLN A 169 18.69 20.22 14.30
C GLN A 169 20.17 20.38 13.89
N GLY A 170 20.85 21.32 14.55
CA GLY A 170 22.28 21.56 14.37
C GLY A 170 22.62 22.64 13.35
N LYS A 171 23.93 23.01 13.29
CA LYS A 171 24.42 24.08 12.40
C LYS A 171 24.29 23.73 10.93
N LEU A 172 24.49 22.45 10.57
CA LEU A 172 24.35 21.98 9.19
C LEU A 172 22.90 22.18 8.71
N TRP A 173 21.91 21.73 9.49
CA TRP A 173 20.50 21.92 9.19
C TRP A 173 20.17 23.41 9.01
N THR A 174 20.58 24.25 9.96
CA THR A 174 20.37 25.71 9.90
C THR A 174 20.97 26.32 8.62
N SER A 175 22.07 25.79 8.12
CA SER A 175 22.67 26.23 6.87
C SER A 175 21.86 25.81 5.64
N LEU A 176 21.35 24.57 5.63
CA LEU A 176 20.65 23.98 4.47
C LEU A 176 19.20 24.47 4.31
N VAL A 177 18.56 24.95 5.36
CA VAL A 177 17.18 25.50 5.28
C VAL A 177 17.10 26.97 4.90
N ARG A 178 18.24 27.65 4.64
CA ARG A 178 18.24 29.00 4.07
C ARG A 178 17.58 29.01 2.69
N GLU A 179 17.08 30.17 2.27
CA GLU A 179 16.31 30.34 1.03
C GLU A 179 17.04 29.81 -0.20
N SER A 180 18.35 30.09 -0.31
CA SER A 180 19.20 29.67 -1.45
C SER A 180 19.39 28.15 -1.54
N TRP A 181 19.28 27.45 -0.41
CA TRP A 181 19.53 26.00 -0.31
C TRP A 181 18.24 25.16 -0.30
N ARG A 182 17.23 25.57 0.48
CA ARG A 182 16.04 24.75 0.77
C ARG A 182 15.29 24.31 -0.48
N LYS A 183 15.28 25.12 -1.54
CA LYS A 183 14.64 24.81 -2.83
C LYS A 183 15.37 23.74 -3.66
N ARG A 184 16.53 23.32 -3.20
CA ARG A 184 17.39 22.31 -3.84
C ARG A 184 17.79 21.21 -2.84
N LEU A 185 17.03 21.07 -1.75
CA LEU A 185 17.31 20.13 -0.67
C LEU A 185 16.36 18.93 -0.73
N ILE A 186 16.93 17.75 -0.84
CA ILE A 186 16.26 16.45 -0.70
C ILE A 186 16.69 15.85 0.64
N VAL A 187 15.74 15.54 1.51
CA VAL A 187 16.02 14.92 2.81
C VAL A 187 15.53 13.46 2.78
N VAL A 188 16.39 12.55 3.24
CA VAL A 188 16.10 11.12 3.34
C VAL A 188 16.19 10.68 4.79
N VAL A 189 15.06 10.24 5.35
CA VAL A 189 14.94 9.73 6.73
C VAL A 189 14.17 8.40 6.73
N SER A 190 14.20 7.66 7.84
CA SER A 190 13.37 6.48 8.01
C SER A 190 12.23 6.72 9.00
N ALA A 191 11.14 5.99 8.87
CA ALA A 191 10.04 5.98 9.85
C ALA A 191 10.51 5.57 11.25
N ASP A 192 11.51 4.67 11.34
CA ASP A 192 12.09 4.29 12.63
C ASP A 192 12.84 5.45 13.32
N GLN A 193 13.45 6.35 12.55
CA GLN A 193 14.04 7.58 13.10
C GLN A 193 12.95 8.54 13.58
N LEU A 194 11.85 8.70 12.85
CA LEU A 194 10.70 9.50 13.30
C LEU A 194 10.13 8.95 14.62
N ARG A 195 9.93 7.64 14.72
CA ARG A 195 9.51 6.96 15.97
C ARG A 195 10.49 7.20 17.12
N SER A 196 11.77 7.18 16.82
CA SER A 196 12.82 7.43 17.81
C SER A 196 12.83 8.87 18.31
N GLU A 197 12.30 9.83 17.56
CA GLU A 197 12.04 11.22 18.01
C GLU A 197 10.72 11.37 18.77
N GLY A 198 9.99 10.29 18.99
CA GLY A 198 8.75 10.26 19.77
C GLY A 198 7.47 10.42 18.94
N LEU A 199 7.55 10.37 17.61
CA LEU A 199 6.36 10.43 16.76
C LEU A 199 5.57 9.12 16.82
N LEU A 200 4.24 9.24 16.88
CA LEU A 200 3.32 8.12 16.90
C LEU A 200 3.04 7.62 15.48
N VAL A 201 4.05 7.05 14.85
CA VAL A 201 3.92 6.42 13.53
C VAL A 201 3.70 4.92 13.71
N ALA A 202 2.48 4.46 13.44
CA ALA A 202 2.15 3.04 13.55
C ALA A 202 2.95 2.22 12.53
N GLY A 203 3.50 1.09 12.97
CA GLY A 203 4.17 0.13 12.09
C GLY A 203 3.32 -1.10 11.86
N GLY A 204 3.37 -1.66 10.66
CA GLY A 204 2.74 -2.94 10.33
C GLY A 204 1.21 -2.91 10.19
N LEU A 205 0.63 -1.73 9.92
CA LEU A 205 -0.77 -1.53 9.55
C LEU A 205 -0.91 -1.28 8.03
N SER A 206 -2.02 -0.68 7.58
CA SER A 206 -2.18 -0.28 6.18
C SER A 206 -1.22 0.86 5.81
N TRP A 207 -0.93 0.99 4.54
CA TRP A 207 -0.07 2.07 4.05
C TRP A 207 -0.71 3.44 4.25
N GLU A 208 -2.03 3.53 4.12
CA GLU A 208 -2.80 4.74 4.38
C GLU A 208 -2.66 5.21 5.82
N THR A 209 -2.72 4.28 6.78
CA THR A 209 -2.53 4.62 8.20
C THR A 209 -1.10 5.10 8.46
N SER A 210 -0.09 4.44 7.88
CA SER A 210 1.30 4.88 8.01
C SER A 210 1.54 6.27 7.40
N VAL A 211 0.90 6.59 6.26
CA VAL A 211 0.98 7.92 5.64
C VAL A 211 0.28 8.98 6.49
N ASP A 212 -0.93 8.70 6.98
CA ASP A 212 -1.68 9.62 7.86
C ASP A 212 -0.85 9.97 9.10
N ASP A 213 -0.31 8.95 9.79
CA ASP A 213 0.50 9.15 10.99
C ASP A 213 1.74 10.01 10.70
N ILE A 214 2.49 9.70 9.63
CA ILE A 214 3.68 10.49 9.26
C ILE A 214 3.31 11.95 8.99
N VAL A 215 2.26 12.18 8.21
CA VAL A 215 1.87 13.53 7.80
C VAL A 215 1.35 14.34 9.00
N GLU A 216 0.46 13.76 9.84
CA GLU A 216 -0.11 14.42 11.00
C GLU A 216 0.92 14.72 12.08
N GLU A 217 1.77 13.74 12.38
CA GLU A 217 2.83 13.89 13.37
C GLU A 217 3.86 14.94 12.95
N LEU A 218 4.26 14.99 11.68
CA LEU A 218 5.13 16.04 11.15
C LEU A 218 4.47 17.44 11.20
N GLU A 219 3.13 17.52 11.15
CA GLU A 219 2.40 18.78 11.27
C GLU A 219 2.26 19.26 12.71
N SER A 220 2.00 18.35 13.62
CA SER A 220 1.75 18.64 15.02
C SER A 220 3.04 18.89 15.82
N ASN A 221 4.14 18.21 15.48
CA ASN A 221 5.40 18.32 16.19
C ASN A 221 6.18 19.59 15.80
N GLN A 222 6.39 20.49 16.77
CA GLN A 222 7.04 21.80 16.55
C GLN A 222 8.49 21.67 16.05
N THR A 223 9.25 20.71 16.54
CA THR A 223 10.66 20.50 16.18
C THR A 223 10.76 19.89 14.78
N LEU A 224 10.03 18.82 14.52
CA LEU A 224 10.11 18.08 13.26
C LEU A 224 9.36 18.75 12.10
N ARG A 225 8.48 19.71 12.39
CA ARG A 225 7.93 20.63 11.40
C ARG A 225 9.04 21.30 10.57
N GLY A 226 10.24 21.45 11.13
CA GLY A 226 11.43 21.88 10.40
C GLY A 226 11.72 21.07 9.15
N LEU A 227 11.53 19.75 9.16
CA LEU A 227 11.70 18.88 7.97
C LEU A 227 10.85 19.34 6.78
N LYS A 228 9.74 20.01 7.04
CA LYS A 228 8.90 20.62 6.02
C LYS A 228 9.54 21.81 5.27
N GLN A 229 10.72 22.24 5.61
CA GLN A 229 11.43 23.34 4.92
C GLN A 229 12.24 22.89 3.70
N CYS A 230 12.50 21.58 3.54
CA CYS A 230 13.16 21.05 2.34
C CYS A 230 12.22 20.99 1.14
N GLN A 231 12.78 20.90 -0.07
CA GLN A 231 12.03 20.76 -1.32
C GLN A 231 11.38 19.37 -1.41
N HIS A 232 12.15 18.31 -1.15
CA HIS A 232 11.68 16.94 -1.17
C HIS A 232 12.02 16.26 0.16
N LEU A 233 11.01 15.64 0.77
CA LEU A 233 11.19 14.78 1.94
C LEU A 233 10.85 13.34 1.56
N ILE A 234 11.80 12.44 1.80
CA ILE A 234 11.64 11.01 1.59
C ILE A 234 11.66 10.33 2.96
N VAL A 235 10.61 9.59 3.27
CA VAL A 235 10.50 8.77 4.48
C VAL A 235 10.43 7.30 4.09
N THR A 236 11.49 6.55 4.38
CA THR A 236 11.53 5.11 4.09
C THR A 236 10.86 4.33 5.23
N MET A 237 10.09 3.32 4.87
CA MET A 237 9.46 2.37 5.79
C MET A 237 10.12 1.00 5.56
N ARG A 238 11.28 0.82 6.17
CA ARG A 238 12.19 -0.33 5.96
C ARG A 238 12.46 -0.56 4.46
N SER A 239 12.36 -1.83 3.99
CA SER A 239 12.48 -2.19 2.57
C SER A 239 11.12 -2.31 1.86
N ASP A 240 10.02 -1.95 2.52
CA ASP A 240 8.68 -2.27 2.03
C ASP A 240 7.98 -1.08 1.39
N ALA A 241 8.33 0.15 1.79
CA ALA A 241 7.79 1.36 1.17
C ALA A 241 8.67 2.60 1.37
N ALA A 242 8.38 3.64 0.60
CA ALA A 242 8.91 4.99 0.78
C ALA A 242 7.82 6.02 0.44
N LEU A 243 7.61 6.95 1.35
CA LEU A 243 6.77 8.13 1.13
C LEU A 243 7.65 9.27 0.61
N TRP A 244 7.28 9.85 -0.52
CA TRP A 244 7.92 11.04 -1.08
C TRP A 244 6.95 12.21 -1.05
N LEU A 245 7.30 13.25 -0.30
CA LEU A 245 6.58 14.52 -0.23
C LEU A 245 7.30 15.53 -1.11
N ASP A 246 6.66 15.95 -2.20
CA ASP A 246 7.14 17.02 -3.09
C ASP A 246 6.47 18.33 -2.69
N ARG A 247 7.31 19.34 -2.40
CA ARG A 247 6.92 20.65 -1.90
C ARG A 247 7.24 21.78 -2.87
N ALA A 248 7.48 21.41 -4.15
CA ALA A 248 7.70 22.34 -5.23
C ALA A 248 6.45 23.22 -5.43
N GLY A 249 6.37 24.35 -4.76
CA GLY A 249 5.28 25.30 -4.92
C GLY A 249 4.78 25.91 -3.61
N LYS A 250 3.56 26.43 -3.64
CA LYS A 250 2.88 26.96 -2.45
C LYS A 250 2.42 25.79 -1.57
N PRO A 251 2.16 26.00 -0.26
CA PRO A 251 1.63 24.93 0.62
C PRO A 251 0.36 24.22 0.09
N LYS A 252 -0.33 24.85 -0.86
CA LYS A 252 -1.50 24.26 -1.56
C LYS A 252 -1.15 23.25 -2.64
N ASP A 253 0.11 23.21 -3.08
CA ASP A 253 0.58 22.39 -4.18
C ASP A 253 1.43 21.20 -3.71
N GLU A 254 1.47 20.97 -2.38
CA GLU A 254 2.18 19.83 -1.78
C GLU A 254 1.57 18.51 -2.28
N ARG A 255 2.42 17.64 -2.78
CA ARG A 255 2.03 16.33 -3.33
C ARG A 255 2.74 15.23 -2.60
N GLY A 256 2.02 14.15 -2.32
CA GLY A 256 2.56 12.93 -1.76
C GLY A 256 2.47 11.80 -2.75
N GLN A 257 3.54 11.03 -2.86
CA GLN A 257 3.57 9.78 -3.60
C GLN A 257 4.15 8.69 -2.72
N LEU A 258 3.47 7.56 -2.73
CA LEU A 258 3.89 6.37 -2.01
C LEU A 258 4.37 5.31 -3.01
N VAL A 259 5.57 4.84 -2.82
CA VAL A 259 6.09 3.60 -3.42
C VAL A 259 5.97 2.52 -2.35
N PHE A 260 5.31 1.40 -2.63
CA PHE A 260 4.97 0.41 -1.61
C PHE A 260 4.84 -1.00 -2.17
N ASP A 261 5.13 -1.98 -1.33
CA ASP A 261 4.75 -3.36 -1.63
C ASP A 261 3.24 -3.51 -1.39
N ARG A 262 2.50 -3.86 -2.44
CA ARG A 262 1.03 -3.91 -2.37
C ARG A 262 0.49 -5.08 -1.54
N LYS A 263 1.26 -6.14 -1.34
CA LYS A 263 0.85 -7.37 -0.64
C LYS A 263 1.25 -7.37 0.83
N LEU A 264 2.25 -6.56 1.18
CA LEU A 264 2.88 -6.55 2.49
C LEU A 264 2.58 -5.24 3.23
N CYS A 265 2.97 -5.21 4.50
CA CYS A 265 3.09 -3.99 5.30
C CYS A 265 4.54 -3.78 5.73
N GLU A 266 4.78 -2.65 6.39
CA GLU A 266 6.10 -2.34 6.93
C GLU A 266 6.65 -3.46 7.82
N GLY A 267 7.83 -3.96 7.48
CA GLY A 267 8.55 -5.01 8.20
C GLY A 267 8.16 -6.43 7.82
N GLU A 268 7.03 -6.62 7.15
CA GLU A 268 6.53 -7.97 6.88
C GLU A 268 7.42 -8.77 5.92
N TRP A 269 8.11 -8.11 5.00
CA TRP A 269 9.07 -8.79 4.13
C TRP A 269 10.27 -9.30 4.94
N GLN A 270 10.80 -8.47 5.84
CA GLN A 270 11.92 -8.87 6.71
C GLN A 270 11.53 -9.99 7.68
N ASP A 271 10.32 -9.92 8.25
CA ASP A 271 9.81 -10.94 9.17
C ASP A 271 9.65 -12.32 8.50
N LYS A 272 9.36 -12.35 7.20
CA LYS A 272 9.30 -13.60 6.41
C LYS A 272 10.68 -14.22 6.13
N HIS A 273 11.74 -13.44 6.24
CA HIS A 273 13.11 -13.84 5.95
C HIS A 273 13.96 -14.06 7.21
N GLU A 274 13.32 -14.48 8.30
CA GLU A 274 13.90 -14.84 9.59
C GLU A 274 15.09 -13.97 10.04
N GLU A 275 14.83 -13.05 10.98
CA GLU A 275 15.81 -12.31 11.77
C GLU A 275 16.82 -11.40 11.02
N CYS A 276 16.73 -11.26 9.69
CA CYS A 276 17.65 -10.43 8.93
C CYS A 276 17.30 -8.95 9.04
N ARG A 277 18.19 -8.16 9.64
CA ARG A 277 18.12 -6.70 9.61
C ARG A 277 18.84 -6.16 8.38
N ALA A 278 18.28 -5.14 7.74
CA ALA A 278 18.89 -4.50 6.59
C ALA A 278 20.01 -3.54 7.01
N TYR A 279 21.25 -3.97 6.86
CA TYR A 279 22.40 -3.07 6.95
C TYR A 279 22.49 -2.19 5.70
N GLY A 280 22.62 -0.89 5.87
CA GLY A 280 22.76 0.04 4.75
C GLY A 280 21.48 0.42 3.99
N SER A 281 20.29 0.04 4.48
CA SER A 281 19.00 0.33 3.82
C SER A 281 18.84 1.80 3.41
N LEU A 282 19.04 2.72 4.36
CA LEU A 282 18.93 4.16 4.10
C LEU A 282 20.03 4.64 3.14
N SER A 283 21.24 4.03 3.20
CA SER A 283 22.36 4.33 2.28
C SER A 283 22.05 3.89 0.86
N CYS A 284 21.41 2.72 0.66
CA CYS A 284 20.97 2.28 -0.66
C CYS A 284 19.95 3.24 -1.29
N THR A 285 18.95 3.67 -0.52
CA THR A 285 17.96 4.64 -0.98
C THR A 285 18.61 5.98 -1.28
N THR A 286 19.52 6.46 -0.43
CA THR A 286 20.26 7.72 -0.64
C THR A 286 21.13 7.66 -1.89
N ALA A 287 21.86 6.57 -2.10
CA ALA A 287 22.70 6.37 -3.29
C ALA A 287 21.84 6.29 -4.57
N SER A 288 20.71 5.60 -4.52
CA SER A 288 19.78 5.51 -5.64
C SER A 288 19.21 6.88 -6.03
N VAL A 289 18.80 7.68 -5.05
CA VAL A 289 18.31 9.05 -5.28
C VAL A 289 19.41 9.93 -5.85
N ALA A 290 20.62 9.86 -5.30
CA ALA A 290 21.77 10.65 -5.80
C ALA A 290 22.15 10.28 -7.24
N TRP A 291 22.13 8.98 -7.55
CA TRP A 291 22.35 8.48 -8.90
C TRP A 291 21.29 9.01 -9.88
N ALA A 292 20.02 8.87 -9.57
CA ALA A 292 18.93 9.32 -10.43
C ALA A 292 18.95 10.83 -10.68
N VAL A 293 19.26 11.62 -9.64
CA VAL A 293 19.42 13.07 -9.77
C VAL A 293 20.60 13.41 -10.69
N SER A 294 21.74 12.73 -10.54
CA SER A 294 22.91 12.92 -11.40
C SER A 294 22.63 12.59 -12.86
N GLU A 295 21.95 11.48 -13.11
CA GLU A 295 21.52 11.07 -14.46
C GLU A 295 20.54 12.07 -15.09
N ALA A 296 19.57 12.57 -14.32
CA ALA A 296 18.64 13.60 -14.79
C ALA A 296 19.36 14.90 -15.21
N ILE A 297 20.40 15.29 -14.46
CA ILE A 297 21.24 16.44 -14.78
C ILE A 297 22.03 16.19 -16.08
N CYS A 298 22.67 15.03 -16.22
CA CYS A 298 23.47 14.70 -17.41
C CYS A 298 22.63 14.58 -18.68
N ALA A 299 21.43 14.03 -18.54
CA ALA A 299 20.49 13.90 -19.66
C ALA A 299 20.10 15.24 -20.28
N LYS A 300 20.14 16.33 -19.52
CA LYS A 300 19.84 17.70 -19.97
C LYS A 300 20.92 18.29 -20.88
N GLU A 301 22.15 17.83 -20.77
CA GLU A 301 23.29 18.35 -21.53
C GLU A 301 23.49 17.71 -22.92
N GLY A 302 22.70 16.67 -23.23
CA GLY A 302 22.79 15.99 -24.52
C GLY A 302 22.15 16.79 -25.67
N PRO A 303 22.50 16.51 -26.96
CA PRO A 303 21.98 17.20 -28.14
C PRO A 303 20.46 17.05 -28.33
N GLU A 304 19.81 16.10 -27.64
CA GLU A 304 18.36 15.87 -27.65
C GLU A 304 17.62 16.60 -26.52
N GLY A 305 18.25 17.55 -25.85
CA GLY A 305 17.77 18.18 -24.60
C GLY A 305 16.53 19.07 -24.69
N LYS A 306 15.86 19.18 -25.86
CA LYS A 306 14.68 20.05 -26.00
C LYS A 306 13.38 19.50 -25.41
N ASP A 307 13.27 18.18 -25.18
CA ASP A 307 12.03 17.51 -24.71
C ASP A 307 12.14 16.85 -23.34
N LYS A 308 13.23 17.10 -22.59
CA LYS A 308 13.44 16.50 -21.26
C LYS A 308 12.96 17.43 -20.15
N PRO A 309 12.36 16.86 -19.06
CA PRO A 309 11.83 17.68 -17.96
C PRO A 309 12.93 18.54 -17.33
N PRO A 310 12.59 19.78 -16.92
CA PRO A 310 13.52 20.63 -16.18
C PRO A 310 14.03 19.90 -14.92
N VAL A 311 15.27 20.14 -14.53
CA VAL A 311 15.90 19.57 -13.31
C VAL A 311 15.12 19.94 -12.03
N ASP A 312 14.24 20.93 -12.11
CA ASP A 312 13.33 21.32 -11.02
C ASP A 312 12.15 20.37 -10.83
N GLU A 313 11.94 19.42 -11.74
CA GLU A 313 10.82 18.48 -11.80
C GLU A 313 11.32 17.04 -11.75
N LEU A 314 12.00 16.69 -10.66
CA LEU A 314 12.51 15.32 -10.45
C LEU A 314 11.34 14.34 -10.30
N ASP A 315 11.44 13.18 -10.94
CA ASP A 315 10.67 11.99 -10.58
C ASP A 315 11.56 11.02 -9.81
N LEU A 316 11.35 10.92 -8.52
CA LEU A 316 12.15 10.10 -7.62
C LEU A 316 11.58 8.69 -7.41
N THR A 317 10.37 8.38 -7.94
CA THR A 317 9.72 7.08 -7.65
C THR A 317 10.51 5.89 -8.20
N THR A 318 11.08 6.02 -9.39
CA THR A 318 11.98 5.00 -9.98
C THR A 318 13.20 4.76 -9.10
N ALA A 319 13.82 5.83 -8.61
CA ALA A 319 14.96 5.74 -7.68
C ALA A 319 14.54 5.08 -6.35
N LEU A 320 13.36 5.39 -5.84
CA LEU A 320 12.88 4.76 -4.61
C LEU A 320 12.65 3.25 -4.79
N VAL A 321 12.05 2.81 -5.90
CA VAL A 321 11.94 1.38 -6.23
C VAL A 321 13.31 0.72 -6.27
N ALA A 322 14.27 1.31 -6.99
CA ALA A 322 15.60 0.74 -7.11
C ALA A 322 16.34 0.67 -5.76
N GLY A 323 16.21 1.69 -4.92
CA GLY A 323 16.81 1.72 -3.57
C GLY A 323 16.22 0.68 -2.63
N LEU A 324 14.88 0.56 -2.61
CA LEU A 324 14.16 -0.44 -1.81
C LEU A 324 14.46 -1.88 -2.30
N SER A 325 14.45 -2.10 -3.61
CA SER A 325 14.78 -3.39 -4.22
C SER A 325 16.23 -3.79 -3.93
N THR A 326 17.17 -2.85 -4.00
CA THR A 326 18.58 -3.11 -3.66
C THR A 326 18.74 -3.44 -2.17
N THR A 327 17.95 -2.82 -1.30
CA THR A 327 17.91 -3.18 0.12
C THR A 327 17.45 -4.63 0.31
N ARG A 328 16.40 -5.09 -0.39
CA ARG A 328 15.96 -6.50 -0.37
C ARG A 328 17.01 -7.44 -0.93
N PHE A 329 17.65 -7.04 -2.03
CA PHE A 329 18.75 -7.80 -2.61
C PHE A 329 19.89 -8.03 -1.59
N LEU A 330 20.30 -6.99 -0.85
CA LEU A 330 21.32 -7.11 0.20
C LEU A 330 20.88 -8.02 1.35
N LEU A 331 19.58 -8.01 1.70
CA LEU A 331 19.03 -8.92 2.70
C LEU A 331 19.04 -10.38 2.22
N GLU A 332 18.72 -10.62 0.95
CA GLU A 332 18.71 -11.96 0.35
C GLU A 332 20.12 -12.54 0.13
N THR A 333 21.09 -11.70 -0.18
CA THR A 333 22.46 -12.13 -0.52
C THR A 333 23.44 -12.01 0.63
N GLY A 334 23.17 -11.12 1.58
CA GLY A 334 24.02 -10.81 2.72
C GLY A 334 25.41 -10.35 2.30
N HIS A 335 26.43 -10.63 3.14
CA HIS A 335 27.84 -10.35 2.88
C HIS A 335 28.58 -11.55 2.25
N GLY A 336 27.93 -12.23 1.30
CA GLY A 336 28.50 -13.35 0.58
C GLY A 336 28.16 -14.73 1.16
N LYS A 337 28.65 -15.78 0.49
CA LYS A 337 28.34 -17.18 0.83
C LYS A 337 29.04 -17.61 2.12
N ALA A 338 28.35 -18.41 2.94
CA ALA A 338 28.98 -19.07 4.08
C ALA A 338 30.11 -20.01 3.65
N GLY A 339 31.27 -19.88 4.29
CA GLY A 339 32.48 -20.61 3.92
C GLY A 339 33.47 -19.85 3.04
N ALA A 340 33.08 -18.69 2.50
CA ALA A 340 33.98 -17.71 1.91
C ALA A 340 34.20 -16.54 2.87
N GLU A 341 35.32 -15.79 2.68
CA GLU A 341 35.54 -14.55 3.42
C GLU A 341 34.38 -13.58 3.17
N PRO A 342 33.74 -13.09 4.24
CA PRO A 342 32.62 -12.18 4.09
C PRO A 342 33.07 -10.81 3.54
N ASP A 343 32.28 -10.25 2.62
CA ASP A 343 32.49 -8.92 2.08
C ASP A 343 31.18 -8.23 1.74
N PHE A 344 31.12 -6.90 1.89
CA PHE A 344 29.96 -6.15 1.45
C PHE A 344 29.92 -6.15 -0.08
N PRO A 345 28.81 -6.60 -0.71
CA PRO A 345 28.76 -6.83 -2.16
C PRO A 345 28.52 -5.53 -2.95
N PHE A 346 29.42 -4.53 -2.85
CA PHE A 346 29.26 -3.23 -3.51
C PHE A 346 28.99 -3.34 -5.01
N GLY A 347 29.76 -4.15 -5.72
CA GLY A 347 29.64 -4.32 -7.17
C GLY A 347 28.31 -4.98 -7.56
N ASP A 348 27.83 -5.95 -6.77
CA ASP A 348 26.56 -6.62 -7.03
C ASP A 348 25.36 -5.71 -6.70
N ALA A 349 25.44 -4.99 -5.59
CA ALA A 349 24.44 -4.01 -5.19
C ALA A 349 24.31 -2.88 -6.24
N ALA A 350 25.46 -2.35 -6.73
CA ALA A 350 25.48 -1.34 -7.77
C ALA A 350 24.88 -1.85 -9.10
N ARG A 351 25.23 -3.08 -9.51
CA ARG A 351 24.66 -3.72 -10.72
C ARG A 351 23.16 -3.91 -10.59
N HIS A 352 22.69 -4.37 -9.41
CA HIS A 352 21.28 -4.53 -9.14
C HIS A 352 20.54 -3.19 -9.19
N LEU A 353 21.07 -2.16 -8.53
CA LEU A 353 20.50 -0.82 -8.54
C LEU A 353 20.39 -0.26 -9.96
N LYS A 354 21.44 -0.40 -10.77
CA LYS A 354 21.47 0.05 -12.16
C LYS A 354 20.47 -0.71 -13.03
N ALA A 355 20.36 -2.03 -12.85
CA ALA A 355 19.40 -2.87 -13.55
C ALA A 355 17.95 -2.50 -13.19
N GLU A 356 17.65 -2.29 -11.92
CA GLU A 356 16.33 -1.85 -11.46
C GLU A 356 15.97 -0.46 -12.00
N SER A 357 16.91 0.49 -12.01
CA SER A 357 16.71 1.84 -12.56
C SER A 357 16.49 1.85 -14.08
N ALA A 358 17.00 0.87 -14.80
CA ALA A 358 16.92 0.76 -16.25
C ALA A 358 15.71 -0.02 -16.77
N LYS A 359 14.94 -0.70 -15.88
CA LYS A 359 13.78 -1.48 -16.29
C LYS A 359 12.75 -0.62 -17.00
N ASP A 360 12.30 -1.07 -18.17
CA ASP A 360 11.33 -0.37 -18.99
C ASP A 360 9.92 -0.38 -18.38
N ASP A 361 9.58 -1.46 -17.69
CA ASP A 361 8.27 -1.65 -17.04
C ASP A 361 8.47 -2.03 -15.57
N GLN A 362 8.92 -1.02 -14.77
CA GLN A 362 9.28 -1.24 -13.37
C GLN A 362 8.10 -1.66 -12.49
N PHE A 363 6.87 -1.34 -12.89
CA PHE A 363 5.71 -1.51 -12.01
C PHE A 363 4.82 -2.70 -12.37
N THR A 364 4.95 -3.28 -13.56
CA THR A 364 4.20 -4.50 -13.96
C THR A 364 4.87 -5.78 -13.48
N GLU A 365 6.20 -5.78 -13.38
CA GLU A 365 6.99 -6.94 -12.93
C GLU A 365 7.62 -6.74 -11.54
N SER A 366 7.50 -5.54 -10.94
CA SER A 366 8.05 -5.22 -9.64
C SER A 366 7.15 -5.71 -8.51
N ALA A 367 7.76 -6.03 -7.36
CA ALA A 367 7.06 -6.20 -6.10
C ALA A 367 6.42 -4.88 -5.61
N TYR A 368 6.90 -3.73 -6.11
CA TYR A 368 6.46 -2.40 -5.69
C TYR A 368 5.44 -1.81 -6.66
N SER A 369 4.49 -1.11 -6.06
CA SER A 369 3.49 -0.27 -6.73
C SER A 369 3.66 1.17 -6.28
N ARG A 370 2.90 2.08 -6.89
CA ARG A 370 2.86 3.47 -6.47
C ARG A 370 1.44 4.02 -6.50
N ALA A 371 1.20 5.01 -5.65
CA ALA A 371 -0.04 5.76 -5.62
C ALA A 371 0.23 7.22 -5.26
N ASP A 372 -0.57 8.13 -5.80
CA ASP A 372 -0.70 9.46 -5.21
C ASP A 372 -1.41 9.32 -3.87
N VAL A 373 -0.92 9.98 -2.83
CA VAL A 373 -1.48 9.90 -1.49
C VAL A 373 -1.76 11.29 -0.95
N ARG A 374 -2.62 11.32 0.06
CA ARG A 374 -2.92 12.55 0.76
C ARG A 374 -1.70 13.06 1.52
N CYS A 375 -1.39 14.35 1.40
CA CYS A 375 -0.40 15.05 2.20
C CYS A 375 -0.95 16.42 2.59
N GLY A 376 -0.94 16.75 3.86
CA GLY A 376 -1.37 18.05 4.40
C GLY A 376 -2.59 18.00 5.31
N SER A 377 -2.61 18.92 6.26
CA SER A 377 -3.68 19.07 7.23
C SER A 377 -4.98 19.51 6.58
N ARG A 378 -6.06 19.35 7.32
CA ARG A 378 -7.50 19.65 7.10
C ARG A 378 -7.89 20.81 6.16
N SER A 379 -6.96 21.61 5.66
CA SER A 379 -7.24 22.76 4.81
C SER A 379 -7.05 22.46 3.34
N LYS A 380 -8.18 22.26 2.66
CA LYS A 380 -8.39 22.37 1.20
C LYS A 380 -7.27 21.81 0.32
N GLN A 381 -7.38 20.54 -0.03
CA GLN A 381 -6.58 20.01 -1.13
C GLN A 381 -6.94 20.74 -2.45
N PRO A 382 -6.00 20.85 -3.40
CA PRO A 382 -6.22 21.56 -4.67
C PRO A 382 -7.41 21.03 -5.48
N ASP A 383 -7.76 19.75 -5.29
CA ASP A 383 -8.83 19.03 -5.96
C ASP A 383 -10.22 19.19 -5.31
N GLY A 384 -10.32 19.91 -4.19
CA GLY A 384 -11.57 20.10 -3.46
C GLY A 384 -12.05 18.87 -2.68
N LEU A 385 -11.27 17.79 -2.63
CA LEU A 385 -11.59 16.61 -1.84
C LEU A 385 -11.34 16.89 -0.36
N ASN A 386 -12.40 16.89 0.42
CA ASN A 386 -12.31 17.01 1.89
C ASN A 386 -12.10 15.63 2.50
N LEU A 387 -10.86 15.14 2.43
CA LEU A 387 -10.48 13.83 2.96
C LEU A 387 -9.84 14.00 4.33
N GLU A 388 -10.61 13.73 5.37
CA GLU A 388 -10.09 13.70 6.73
C GLU A 388 -9.16 12.50 6.95
N PRO A 389 -8.16 12.61 7.85
CA PRO A 389 -7.34 11.48 8.27
C PRO A 389 -8.21 10.29 8.70
N GLY A 390 -7.77 9.09 8.37
CA GLY A 390 -8.52 7.87 8.68
C GLY A 390 -9.75 7.61 7.81
N LYS A 391 -10.14 8.55 6.94
CA LYS A 391 -11.38 8.44 6.11
C LYS A 391 -11.11 8.26 4.61
N TRP A 392 -9.87 8.32 4.15
CA TRP A 392 -9.49 8.09 2.76
C TRP A 392 -8.82 6.72 2.59
N THR A 393 -8.88 6.20 1.38
CA THR A 393 -8.23 4.95 1.00
C THR A 393 -7.54 5.12 -0.35
N ILE A 394 -6.44 4.41 -0.58
CA ILE A 394 -5.80 4.38 -1.90
C ILE A 394 -6.78 3.84 -2.94
N LEU A 395 -7.58 2.83 -2.58
CA LEU A 395 -8.65 2.34 -3.44
C LEU A 395 -9.68 3.43 -3.79
N GLY A 396 -10.07 4.27 -2.82
CA GLY A 396 -10.95 5.40 -3.07
C GLY A 396 -10.31 6.46 -3.97
N LEU A 397 -9.02 6.74 -3.78
CA LEU A 397 -8.29 7.74 -4.57
C LEU A 397 -8.07 7.36 -6.04
N VAL A 398 -8.34 6.11 -6.44
CA VAL A 398 -8.38 5.80 -7.87
C VAL A 398 -9.57 6.47 -8.58
N SER A 399 -10.63 6.81 -7.83
CA SER A 399 -11.89 7.39 -8.34
C SER A 399 -12.20 8.76 -7.72
N PRO A 400 -11.33 9.78 -7.86
CA PRO A 400 -11.48 11.05 -7.13
C PRO A 400 -12.77 11.80 -7.50
N TRP A 401 -13.21 11.75 -8.75
CA TRP A 401 -14.47 12.36 -9.17
C TRP A 401 -15.68 11.76 -8.42
N HIS A 402 -15.72 10.44 -8.25
CA HIS A 402 -16.80 9.75 -7.53
C HIS A 402 -16.83 10.15 -6.05
N ILE A 403 -15.65 10.32 -5.44
CA ILE A 403 -15.57 10.82 -4.05
C ILE A 403 -16.13 12.24 -3.96
N LYS A 404 -15.73 13.12 -4.89
CA LYS A 404 -16.14 14.53 -4.91
C LYS A 404 -17.66 14.69 -5.05
N HIS A 405 -18.29 13.85 -5.85
CA HIS A 405 -19.72 13.91 -6.16
C HIS A 405 -20.57 12.92 -5.36
N ASP A 406 -19.99 12.30 -4.34
CA ASP A 406 -20.67 11.36 -3.42
C ASP A 406 -21.29 10.15 -4.14
N LYS A 407 -20.60 9.65 -5.15
CA LYS A 407 -21.00 8.51 -5.97
C LYS A 407 -20.17 7.26 -5.61
N VAL A 408 -20.65 6.11 -6.07
CA VAL A 408 -19.96 4.82 -5.97
C VAL A 408 -19.57 4.37 -7.36
N SER A 409 -18.25 4.18 -7.60
CA SER A 409 -17.80 3.59 -8.85
C SER A 409 -17.91 2.06 -8.82
N LEU A 410 -18.36 1.47 -9.92
CA LEU A 410 -18.36 0.02 -10.11
C LEU A 410 -17.13 -0.48 -10.85
N GLU A 411 -16.34 0.38 -11.46
CA GLU A 411 -15.25 -0.02 -12.34
C GLU A 411 -14.13 -0.78 -11.63
N PRO A 412 -13.65 -0.37 -10.44
CA PRO A 412 -12.70 -1.18 -9.68
C PRO A 412 -13.25 -2.57 -9.32
N ALA A 413 -14.55 -2.65 -8.97
CA ALA A 413 -15.20 -3.90 -8.64
C ALA A 413 -15.38 -4.81 -9.87
N ARG A 414 -15.73 -4.26 -11.03
CA ARG A 414 -15.79 -5.01 -12.30
C ARG A 414 -14.44 -5.61 -12.65
N ARG A 415 -13.36 -4.80 -12.55
CA ARG A 415 -12.00 -5.25 -12.83
C ARG A 415 -11.55 -6.36 -11.88
N VAL A 416 -11.82 -6.21 -10.59
CA VAL A 416 -11.55 -7.26 -9.59
C VAL A 416 -12.35 -8.52 -9.89
N ALA A 417 -13.65 -8.42 -10.18
CA ALA A 417 -14.48 -9.58 -10.48
C ALA A 417 -13.99 -10.32 -11.72
N LEU A 418 -13.70 -9.60 -12.81
CA LEU A 418 -13.28 -10.18 -14.09
C LEU A 418 -11.87 -10.79 -14.03
N PHE A 419 -10.91 -10.10 -13.43
CA PHE A 419 -9.49 -10.43 -13.60
C PHE A 419 -8.73 -10.64 -12.29
N GLY A 420 -9.37 -10.45 -11.15
CA GLY A 420 -8.77 -10.55 -9.83
C GLY A 420 -8.13 -9.24 -9.33
N PRO A 421 -7.85 -9.19 -8.02
CA PRO A 421 -7.35 -7.97 -7.36
C PRO A 421 -5.95 -7.57 -7.83
N ASP A 422 -5.16 -8.48 -8.42
CA ASP A 422 -3.83 -8.17 -8.95
C ASP A 422 -3.87 -7.26 -10.19
N LYS A 423 -5.04 -7.07 -10.79
CA LYS A 423 -5.26 -6.12 -11.90
C LYS A 423 -5.60 -4.70 -11.46
N LEU A 424 -5.44 -4.42 -10.17
CA LEU A 424 -5.39 -3.07 -9.61
C LEU A 424 -3.99 -2.77 -9.05
N PRO A 425 -2.96 -2.64 -9.88
CA PRO A 425 -1.57 -2.55 -9.43
C PRO A 425 -1.31 -1.36 -8.50
N GLY A 426 -2.04 -0.25 -8.63
CA GLY A 426 -1.93 0.92 -7.77
C GLY A 426 -2.60 0.81 -6.40
N VAL A 427 -3.21 -0.33 -6.05
CA VAL A 427 -4.01 -0.49 -4.82
C VAL A 427 -3.40 -1.55 -3.90
N PRO A 428 -3.29 -1.29 -2.57
CA PRO A 428 -2.88 -2.31 -1.60
C PRO A 428 -3.83 -3.51 -1.62
N CYS A 429 -3.26 -4.72 -1.52
CA CYS A 429 -4.02 -5.96 -1.45
C CYS A 429 -3.39 -6.88 -0.41
N ALA A 430 -3.83 -6.81 0.83
CA ALA A 430 -3.31 -7.66 1.88
C ALA A 430 -3.77 -9.12 1.72
N THR A 431 -2.88 -10.04 2.07
CA THR A 431 -3.13 -11.49 1.97
C THR A 431 -2.89 -12.16 3.31
N PHE A 432 -3.87 -12.94 3.78
CA PHE A 432 -3.83 -13.71 5.01
C PHE A 432 -4.24 -15.15 4.69
N GLY A 433 -3.28 -16.01 4.33
CA GLY A 433 -3.61 -17.32 3.76
C GLY A 433 -4.42 -17.16 2.47
N ASP A 434 -5.62 -17.76 2.43
CA ASP A 434 -6.53 -17.66 1.28
C ASP A 434 -7.38 -16.37 1.29
N LEU A 435 -7.41 -15.63 2.39
CA LEU A 435 -8.13 -14.35 2.47
C LEU A 435 -7.31 -13.25 1.81
N ARG A 436 -7.92 -12.54 0.86
CA ARG A 436 -7.37 -11.34 0.22
C ARG A 436 -8.36 -10.18 0.41
N THR A 437 -7.85 -9.00 0.76
CA THR A 437 -8.69 -7.81 0.94
C THR A 437 -7.99 -6.55 0.46
N LEU A 438 -8.78 -5.61 -0.08
CA LEU A 438 -8.36 -4.27 -0.49
C LEU A 438 -8.96 -3.18 0.42
N ASP A 439 -9.82 -3.55 1.37
CA ASP A 439 -10.45 -2.61 2.31
C ASP A 439 -9.44 -2.21 3.40
N ARG A 440 -9.09 -0.91 3.47
CA ARG A 440 -8.13 -0.36 4.45
C ARG A 440 -8.47 -0.77 5.89
N ARG A 441 -9.74 -0.64 6.29
CA ARG A 441 -10.16 -0.92 7.68
C ARG A 441 -10.03 -2.39 8.02
N GLU A 442 -10.37 -3.23 7.06
CA GLU A 442 -10.21 -4.67 7.21
C GLU A 442 -8.72 -5.06 7.28
N ILE A 443 -7.87 -4.44 6.44
CA ILE A 443 -6.42 -4.62 6.48
C ILE A 443 -5.86 -4.25 7.85
N ASP A 444 -6.19 -3.07 8.38
CA ASP A 444 -5.71 -2.60 9.68
C ASP A 444 -6.14 -3.54 10.81
N SER A 445 -7.41 -3.91 10.85
CA SER A 445 -7.96 -4.77 11.90
C SER A 445 -7.35 -6.18 11.87
N LEU A 446 -7.26 -6.79 10.68
CA LEU A 446 -6.67 -8.14 10.52
C LEU A 446 -5.18 -8.15 10.87
N ARG A 447 -4.43 -7.11 10.52
CA ARG A 447 -3.01 -6.98 10.88
C ARG A 447 -2.82 -6.75 12.37
N ALA A 448 -3.66 -5.93 13.00
CA ALA A 448 -3.64 -5.75 14.45
C ALA A 448 -3.89 -7.08 15.20
N ILE A 449 -4.89 -7.84 14.78
CA ILE A 449 -5.18 -9.16 15.34
C ILE A 449 -4.02 -10.14 15.10
N ARG A 450 -3.47 -10.18 13.89
CA ARG A 450 -2.30 -11.04 13.58
C ARG A 450 -1.13 -10.71 14.50
N ARG A 451 -0.85 -9.42 14.73
CA ARG A 451 0.21 -8.97 15.63
C ARG A 451 -0.04 -9.42 17.08
N LEU A 452 -1.26 -9.29 17.58
CA LEU A 452 -1.62 -9.79 18.93
C LEU A 452 -1.39 -11.29 19.05
N MET A 453 -1.79 -12.07 18.04
CA MET A 453 -1.56 -13.53 18.02
C MET A 453 -0.06 -13.89 17.97
N LEU A 454 0.75 -13.15 17.17
CA LEU A 454 2.21 -13.36 17.12
C LEU A 454 2.86 -13.06 18.47
N MET A 455 2.55 -11.90 19.08
CA MET A 455 3.07 -11.54 20.42
C MET A 455 2.66 -12.57 21.47
N TYR A 456 1.45 -13.09 21.37
CA TYR A 456 0.96 -14.13 22.29
C TYR A 456 1.67 -15.46 22.05
N ARG A 457 1.90 -15.86 20.81
CA ARG A 457 2.65 -17.06 20.44
C ARG A 457 4.06 -17.04 21.03
N ASP A 458 4.76 -15.92 20.91
CA ASP A 458 6.17 -15.76 21.27
C ASP A 458 6.38 -15.51 22.78
N ALA A 459 5.31 -15.22 23.53
CA ALA A 459 5.36 -15.05 24.98
C ALA A 459 5.72 -16.37 25.71
N LYS A 460 6.80 -16.33 26.51
CA LYS A 460 7.35 -17.53 27.18
C LYS A 460 6.45 -18.11 28.29
N VAL A 461 5.71 -17.26 28.98
CA VAL A 461 4.84 -17.68 30.10
C VAL A 461 3.52 -16.93 30.02
N ARG A 462 2.46 -17.62 29.59
CA ARG A 462 1.08 -17.14 29.73
C ARG A 462 0.15 -18.34 29.93
N ASN A 463 -0.56 -18.35 31.06
CA ASN A 463 -1.58 -19.37 31.35
C ASN A 463 -3.00 -18.90 30.98
N GLN A 464 -3.18 -17.60 30.72
CA GLN A 464 -4.44 -17.00 30.36
C GLN A 464 -4.62 -17.06 28.83
N PRO A 465 -5.82 -17.31 28.30
CA PRO A 465 -6.10 -17.26 26.88
C PRO A 465 -5.98 -15.84 26.32
N LEU A 466 -5.58 -15.72 25.05
CA LEU A 466 -5.75 -14.49 24.28
C LEU A 466 -7.21 -14.39 23.86
N CYS A 467 -7.93 -13.38 24.34
CA CYS A 467 -9.36 -13.21 24.07
C CYS A 467 -9.60 -12.13 23.01
N LEU A 468 -10.28 -12.51 21.93
CA LEU A 468 -10.59 -11.65 20.78
C LEU A 468 -12.09 -11.66 20.48
N GLY A 469 -12.67 -10.48 20.22
CA GLY A 469 -14.07 -10.35 19.77
C GLY A 469 -14.14 -10.29 18.23
N VAL A 470 -15.19 -10.89 17.64
CA VAL A 470 -15.44 -10.79 16.19
C VAL A 470 -16.91 -10.54 15.93
N PHE A 471 -17.18 -9.46 15.25
CA PHE A 471 -18.53 -9.00 14.96
C PHE A 471 -18.73 -8.86 13.45
N GLY A 472 -19.97 -8.95 13.02
CA GLY A 472 -20.36 -8.81 11.62
C GLY A 472 -21.68 -9.49 11.34
N ALA A 473 -22.37 -9.05 10.31
CA ALA A 473 -23.64 -9.63 9.91
C ALA A 473 -23.54 -11.16 9.65
N PRO A 474 -24.62 -11.92 9.76
CA PRO A 474 -24.64 -13.31 9.36
C PRO A 474 -24.10 -13.48 7.93
N GLY A 475 -23.19 -14.43 7.74
CA GLY A 475 -22.58 -14.65 6.43
C GLY A 475 -21.55 -13.60 5.98
N SER A 476 -21.03 -12.75 6.87
CA SER A 476 -19.97 -11.78 6.52
C SER A 476 -18.57 -12.41 6.38
N GLY A 477 -18.39 -13.68 6.75
CA GLY A 477 -17.09 -14.34 6.70
C GLY A 477 -16.28 -14.29 8.01
N LYS A 478 -16.93 -13.99 9.16
CA LYS A 478 -16.27 -13.84 10.48
C LYS A 478 -15.25 -14.93 10.80
N SER A 479 -15.65 -16.17 10.76
CA SER A 479 -14.79 -17.29 11.13
C SER A 479 -13.71 -17.56 10.07
N PHE A 480 -13.97 -17.28 8.79
CA PHE A 480 -13.02 -17.55 7.70
C PHE A 480 -11.74 -16.72 7.84
N GLY A 481 -11.84 -15.40 7.97
CA GLY A 481 -10.68 -14.52 8.05
C GLY A 481 -9.76 -14.85 9.22
N LEU A 482 -10.36 -15.11 10.40
CA LEU A 482 -9.56 -15.45 11.60
C LEU A 482 -8.94 -16.85 11.53
N LYS A 483 -9.62 -17.81 10.91
CA LYS A 483 -9.00 -19.13 10.66
C LYS A 483 -7.76 -19.01 9.78
N GLN A 484 -7.78 -18.15 8.76
CA GLN A 484 -6.63 -17.91 7.90
C GLN A 484 -5.47 -17.27 8.69
N ILE A 485 -5.75 -16.26 9.52
CA ILE A 485 -4.73 -15.65 10.39
C ILE A 485 -4.17 -16.68 11.38
N ALA A 486 -5.03 -17.43 12.05
CA ALA A 486 -4.64 -18.43 13.04
C ALA A 486 -3.71 -19.49 12.44
N LYS A 487 -4.04 -20.01 11.25
CA LYS A 487 -3.18 -20.93 10.50
C LYS A 487 -1.83 -20.31 10.16
N GLY A 488 -1.81 -19.05 9.70
CA GLY A 488 -0.58 -18.34 9.37
C GLY A 488 0.32 -18.09 10.59
N VAL A 489 -0.26 -17.94 11.79
CA VAL A 489 0.50 -17.67 13.04
C VAL A 489 0.91 -18.94 13.77
N PHE A 490 -0.02 -19.89 13.95
CA PHE A 490 0.20 -21.10 14.75
C PHE A 490 0.51 -22.36 13.93
N GLY A 491 0.50 -22.22 12.59
CA GLY A 491 0.74 -23.30 11.62
C GLY A 491 -0.53 -24.01 11.17
N GLU A 492 -0.47 -24.63 9.99
CA GLU A 492 -1.60 -25.34 9.36
C GLU A 492 -2.20 -26.47 10.22
N LYS A 493 -1.41 -27.03 11.12
CA LYS A 493 -1.80 -28.12 12.03
C LYS A 493 -2.31 -27.62 13.39
N ALA A 494 -2.45 -26.28 13.59
CA ALA A 494 -2.98 -25.74 14.83
C ALA A 494 -4.39 -26.30 15.09
N PRO A 495 -4.69 -26.77 16.31
CA PRO A 495 -6.01 -27.28 16.63
C PRO A 495 -7.05 -26.15 16.57
N LEU A 496 -8.03 -26.28 15.69
CA LEU A 496 -9.18 -25.37 15.61
C LEU A 496 -10.37 -26.06 16.27
N LEU A 497 -10.92 -25.47 17.31
CA LEU A 497 -12.13 -25.94 17.98
C LEU A 497 -13.25 -24.92 17.74
N GLU A 498 -14.47 -25.41 17.52
CA GLU A 498 -15.63 -24.56 17.26
C GLU A 498 -16.79 -25.02 18.14
N PHE A 499 -17.29 -24.14 18.99
CA PHE A 499 -18.42 -24.37 19.87
C PHE A 499 -19.50 -23.32 19.60
N ASN A 500 -20.69 -23.76 19.26
CA ASN A 500 -21.85 -22.88 19.14
C ASN A 500 -22.62 -22.87 20.46
N LEU A 501 -22.58 -21.72 21.15
CA LEU A 501 -23.16 -21.58 22.49
C LEU A 501 -24.69 -21.62 22.47
N SER A 502 -25.35 -21.29 21.35
CA SER A 502 -26.81 -21.42 21.22
C SER A 502 -27.27 -22.88 21.22
N GLN A 503 -26.38 -23.85 21.03
CA GLN A 503 -26.69 -25.29 21.07
C GLN A 503 -26.43 -25.92 22.44
N PHE A 504 -25.90 -25.16 23.41
CA PHE A 504 -25.61 -25.66 24.74
C PHE A 504 -26.89 -25.63 25.61
N ASN A 505 -27.19 -26.76 26.26
CA ASN A 505 -28.36 -26.89 27.10
C ASN A 505 -28.12 -26.41 28.55
N GLY A 506 -26.84 -26.32 28.96
CA GLY A 506 -26.51 -25.89 30.32
C GLY A 506 -25.00 -25.78 30.60
N PRO A 507 -24.69 -25.45 31.85
CA PRO A 507 -23.29 -25.26 32.27
C PRO A 507 -22.37 -26.46 32.05
N ALA A 508 -22.91 -27.67 32.10
CA ALA A 508 -22.15 -28.91 31.90
C ALA A 508 -21.54 -28.99 30.50
N ASP A 509 -22.27 -28.53 29.48
CA ASP A 509 -21.80 -28.53 28.10
C ASP A 509 -20.58 -27.60 27.93
N LEU A 510 -20.61 -26.42 28.59
CA LEU A 510 -19.51 -25.47 28.56
C LEU A 510 -18.29 -26.02 29.31
N ILE A 511 -18.47 -26.70 30.46
CA ILE A 511 -17.40 -27.38 31.18
C ILE A 511 -16.76 -28.46 30.29
N GLY A 512 -17.59 -29.27 29.62
CA GLY A 512 -17.12 -30.26 28.65
C GLY A 512 -16.29 -29.64 27.51
N ALA A 513 -16.69 -28.48 27.02
CA ALA A 513 -15.93 -27.75 26.01
C ALA A 513 -14.57 -27.27 26.57
N PHE A 514 -14.51 -26.76 27.79
CA PHE A 514 -13.26 -26.38 28.45
C PHE A 514 -12.31 -27.56 28.64
N HIS A 515 -12.81 -28.73 28.97
CA HIS A 515 -11.99 -29.95 29.03
C HIS A 515 -11.39 -30.29 27.65
N GLN A 516 -12.14 -30.19 26.56
CA GLN A 516 -11.61 -30.40 25.23
C GLN A 516 -10.50 -29.40 24.89
N VAL A 517 -10.65 -28.12 25.27
CA VAL A 517 -9.61 -27.11 25.11
C VAL A 517 -8.33 -27.49 25.87
N ARG A 518 -8.48 -27.85 27.17
CA ARG A 518 -7.37 -28.28 28.01
C ARG A 518 -6.63 -29.47 27.43
N ASP A 519 -7.34 -30.47 26.96
CA ASP A 519 -6.77 -31.68 26.39
C ASP A 519 -5.96 -31.38 25.13
N LYS A 520 -6.41 -30.41 24.30
CA LYS A 520 -5.61 -29.93 23.15
C LYS A 520 -4.35 -29.19 23.60
N VAL A 521 -4.44 -28.33 24.63
CA VAL A 521 -3.25 -27.66 25.18
C VAL A 521 -2.24 -28.67 25.70
N LEU A 522 -2.67 -29.70 26.43
CA LEU A 522 -1.83 -30.77 26.95
C LEU A 522 -1.14 -31.58 25.84
N SER A 523 -1.73 -31.62 24.65
CA SER A 523 -1.11 -32.29 23.48
C SER A 523 0.00 -31.46 22.81
N GLY A 524 0.28 -30.23 23.27
CA GLY A 524 1.41 -29.40 22.90
C GLY A 524 1.10 -28.16 22.07
N PRO A 525 0.33 -28.24 20.97
CA PRO A 525 0.04 -27.06 20.14
C PRO A 525 -0.96 -26.11 20.83
N THR A 526 -0.79 -24.79 20.63
CA THR A 526 -1.75 -23.78 21.10
C THR A 526 -3.08 -23.89 20.33
N PRO A 527 -4.20 -24.29 20.96
CA PRO A 527 -5.49 -24.35 20.26
C PRO A 527 -6.08 -22.95 20.05
N VAL A 528 -6.79 -22.80 18.93
CA VAL A 528 -7.62 -21.64 18.64
C VAL A 528 -9.09 -22.07 18.72
N VAL A 529 -9.85 -21.43 19.58
CA VAL A 529 -11.19 -21.83 19.98
C VAL A 529 -12.17 -20.76 19.57
N PHE A 530 -13.14 -21.10 18.73
CA PHE A 530 -14.25 -20.24 18.34
C PHE A 530 -15.44 -20.51 19.26
N TRP A 531 -15.92 -19.45 19.89
CA TRP A 531 -17.12 -19.42 20.71
C TRP A 531 -18.21 -18.67 19.90
N ASP A 532 -18.91 -19.42 19.04
CA ASP A 532 -19.93 -18.84 18.16
C ASP A 532 -21.20 -18.52 18.94
N GLU A 533 -21.88 -17.44 18.55
CA GLU A 533 -23.12 -16.93 19.15
C GLU A 533 -22.99 -16.67 20.67
N PHE A 534 -21.82 -16.17 21.09
CA PHE A 534 -21.53 -15.92 22.51
C PHE A 534 -22.46 -14.88 23.16
N ASP A 535 -23.08 -14.03 22.35
CA ASP A 535 -23.99 -12.95 22.72
C ASP A 535 -25.48 -13.34 22.58
N SER A 536 -25.79 -14.62 22.32
CA SER A 536 -27.14 -15.15 22.23
C SER A 536 -27.78 -15.36 23.60
N ASP A 537 -29.06 -15.71 23.60
CA ASP A 537 -29.87 -16.13 24.78
C ASP A 537 -29.77 -15.15 25.97
N GLY A 538 -29.88 -13.84 25.71
CA GLY A 538 -29.83 -12.82 26.75
C GLY A 538 -28.47 -12.76 27.49
N PHE A 539 -27.40 -13.03 26.77
CA PHE A 539 -26.01 -12.95 27.27
C PHE A 539 -25.69 -13.95 28.40
N GLN A 540 -26.49 -15.01 28.60
CA GLN A 540 -26.39 -15.91 29.74
C GLN A 540 -25.00 -16.60 29.91
N TRP A 541 -24.23 -16.69 28.85
CA TRP A 541 -22.92 -17.36 28.85
C TRP A 541 -21.79 -16.47 29.35
N LEU A 542 -21.92 -15.13 29.27
CA LEU A 542 -20.81 -14.18 29.49
C LEU A 542 -20.12 -14.36 30.85
N LYS A 543 -20.89 -14.38 31.94
CA LYS A 543 -20.32 -14.49 33.29
C LYS A 543 -19.52 -15.79 33.52
N ARG A 544 -19.75 -16.83 32.73
CA ARG A 544 -19.06 -18.12 32.88
C ARG A 544 -17.68 -18.12 32.25
N PHE A 545 -17.41 -17.16 31.34
CA PHE A 545 -16.10 -16.98 30.73
C PHE A 545 -15.15 -16.12 31.56
N LEU A 546 -15.63 -15.45 32.63
CA LEU A 546 -14.79 -14.54 33.40
C LEU A 546 -13.55 -15.22 33.98
N ALA A 547 -13.70 -16.31 34.69
CA ALA A 547 -12.57 -17.04 35.29
C ALA A 547 -11.65 -17.64 34.21
N PRO A 548 -12.18 -18.33 33.17
CA PRO A 548 -11.36 -18.75 32.04
C PRO A 548 -10.52 -17.62 31.38
N MET A 549 -11.11 -16.45 31.17
CA MET A 549 -10.45 -15.31 30.55
C MET A 549 -9.41 -14.65 31.48
N GLN A 550 -9.74 -14.53 32.78
CA GLN A 550 -8.91 -13.81 33.75
C GLN A 550 -7.81 -14.68 34.35
N ASP A 551 -8.18 -15.88 34.78
CA ASP A 551 -7.31 -16.75 35.55
C ASP A 551 -6.72 -17.90 34.70
N GLY A 552 -7.22 -18.09 33.48
CA GLY A 552 -6.87 -19.23 32.63
C GLY A 552 -7.31 -20.57 33.25
N ALA A 553 -8.40 -20.56 34.01
CA ALA A 553 -8.89 -21.72 34.74
C ALA A 553 -10.43 -21.78 34.79
N PHE A 554 -10.98 -22.95 34.96
CA PHE A 554 -12.41 -23.17 35.18
C PHE A 554 -12.64 -24.13 36.37
N GLN A 555 -13.81 -24.03 36.96
CA GLN A 555 -14.21 -24.89 38.09
C GLN A 555 -15.21 -25.97 37.67
N GLU A 556 -14.97 -27.18 38.13
CA GLU A 556 -15.91 -28.30 38.08
C GLU A 556 -16.17 -28.80 39.49
N GLY A 557 -17.32 -28.50 40.03
CA GLY A 557 -17.58 -28.74 41.46
C GLY A 557 -16.65 -27.92 42.32
N GLN A 558 -15.77 -28.62 43.11
CA GLN A 558 -14.77 -27.99 43.95
C GLN A 558 -13.35 -28.03 43.34
N VAL A 559 -13.21 -28.62 42.18
CA VAL A 559 -11.90 -28.75 41.50
C VAL A 559 -11.67 -27.60 40.50
N THR A 560 -10.53 -26.96 40.61
CA THR A 560 -10.08 -25.94 39.64
C THR A 560 -9.15 -26.60 38.63
N HIS A 561 -9.48 -26.43 37.34
CA HIS A 561 -8.70 -26.93 36.23
C HIS A 561 -8.05 -25.77 35.47
N SER A 562 -6.74 -25.85 35.18
CA SER A 562 -6.05 -24.89 34.35
C SER A 562 -6.35 -25.19 32.87
N LEU A 563 -6.66 -24.16 32.09
CA LEU A 563 -6.85 -24.22 30.63
C LEU A 563 -5.52 -24.23 29.88
N GLY A 564 -4.57 -23.43 30.35
CA GLY A 564 -3.29 -23.21 29.67
C GLY A 564 -3.36 -22.26 28.46
N LYS A 565 -2.26 -22.22 27.69
CA LYS A 565 -2.07 -21.30 26.57
C LYS A 565 -3.01 -21.62 25.40
N SER A 566 -4.00 -20.73 25.14
CA SER A 566 -5.00 -20.90 24.09
C SER A 566 -5.47 -19.54 23.54
N VAL A 567 -6.08 -19.52 22.38
CA VAL A 567 -6.71 -18.31 21.81
C VAL A 567 -8.23 -18.49 21.80
N PHE A 568 -8.96 -17.60 22.45
CA PHE A 568 -10.42 -17.56 22.46
C PHE A 568 -10.93 -16.49 21.51
N ILE A 569 -11.78 -16.88 20.58
CA ILE A 569 -12.40 -16.01 19.58
C ILE A 569 -13.91 -16.04 19.86
N PHE A 570 -14.43 -14.92 20.33
CA PHE A 570 -15.86 -14.72 20.61
C PHE A 570 -16.55 -14.15 19.39
N ALA A 571 -17.32 -14.97 18.66
CA ALA A 571 -18.02 -14.56 17.45
C ALA A 571 -19.46 -14.17 17.76
N GLY A 572 -19.80 -12.89 17.53
CA GLY A 572 -21.14 -12.36 17.77
C GLY A 572 -22.16 -12.93 16.77
N GLY A 573 -23.33 -13.33 17.29
CA GLY A 573 -24.49 -13.82 16.52
C GLY A 573 -25.57 -12.75 16.36
N THR A 574 -25.81 -11.97 17.41
CA THR A 574 -26.86 -10.95 17.49
C THR A 574 -26.33 -9.52 17.30
N ASN A 575 -25.10 -9.24 17.72
CA ASN A 575 -24.47 -7.94 17.53
C ASN A 575 -23.54 -7.96 16.32
N PHE A 576 -23.74 -7.01 15.39
CA PHE A 576 -23.04 -6.98 14.11
C PHE A 576 -21.81 -6.07 14.09
N SER A 577 -21.60 -5.31 15.18
CA SER A 577 -20.39 -4.54 15.43
C SER A 577 -20.05 -4.53 16.91
N PHE A 578 -18.77 -4.24 17.21
CA PHE A 578 -18.33 -4.06 18.59
C PHE A 578 -19.07 -2.90 19.27
N GLU A 579 -19.34 -1.82 18.52
CA GLU A 579 -20.11 -0.68 19.01
C GLU A 579 -21.52 -1.09 19.44
N GLN A 580 -22.22 -1.91 18.66
CA GLN A 580 -23.54 -2.46 19.03
C GLN A 580 -23.42 -3.31 20.31
N PHE A 581 -22.44 -4.18 20.40
CA PHE A 581 -22.23 -4.98 21.61
C PHE A 581 -21.95 -4.10 22.83
N GLN A 582 -21.14 -3.06 22.66
CA GLN A 582 -20.81 -2.10 23.72
C GLN A 582 -22.00 -1.20 24.10
N SER A 583 -22.96 -0.96 23.20
CA SER A 583 -24.15 -0.14 23.49
C SER A 583 -25.07 -0.74 24.55
N HIS A 584 -24.99 -2.05 24.81
CA HIS A 584 -25.71 -2.73 25.88
C HIS A 584 -25.20 -2.44 27.30
N LYS A 585 -24.16 -1.59 27.46
CA LYS A 585 -23.54 -1.31 28.77
C LYS A 585 -24.52 -0.88 29.88
N ASP A 586 -25.63 -0.28 29.51
CA ASP A 586 -26.69 0.19 30.43
C ASP A 586 -27.90 -0.76 30.49
N ASP A 587 -27.88 -1.87 29.76
CA ASP A 587 -28.91 -2.91 29.77
C ASP A 587 -28.82 -3.74 31.05
N PRO A 588 -29.90 -3.86 31.85
CA PRO A 588 -29.90 -4.64 33.11
C PRO A 588 -29.47 -6.10 32.93
N ASP A 589 -29.90 -6.75 31.86
CA ASP A 589 -29.55 -8.14 31.58
C ASP A 589 -28.06 -8.29 31.25
N PHE A 590 -27.53 -7.37 30.44
CA PHE A 590 -26.12 -7.34 30.12
C PHE A 590 -25.22 -7.09 31.35
N ILE A 591 -25.64 -6.18 32.24
CA ILE A 591 -24.97 -5.92 33.52
C ILE A 591 -25.03 -7.16 34.43
N ALA A 592 -26.20 -7.81 34.54
CA ALA A 592 -26.37 -9.00 35.38
C ALA A 592 -25.50 -10.17 34.89
N GLN A 593 -25.27 -10.25 33.57
CA GLN A 593 -24.38 -11.26 32.97
C GLN A 593 -22.92 -10.81 32.88
N LYS A 594 -22.57 -9.67 33.52
CA LYS A 594 -21.17 -9.17 33.55
C LYS A 594 -20.59 -8.81 32.19
N GLY A 595 -21.41 -8.29 31.29
CA GLY A 595 -21.00 -7.94 29.92
C GLY A 595 -19.87 -6.90 29.87
N THR A 596 -19.93 -5.87 30.73
CA THR A 596 -18.85 -4.86 30.86
C THR A 596 -17.51 -5.46 31.31
N ASP A 597 -17.57 -6.47 32.18
CA ASP A 597 -16.38 -7.21 32.63
C ASP A 597 -15.77 -8.04 31.48
N ILE A 598 -16.59 -8.61 30.61
CA ILE A 598 -16.15 -9.33 29.40
C ILE A 598 -15.46 -8.36 28.45
N ILE A 599 -16.08 -7.20 28.15
CA ILE A 599 -15.48 -6.17 27.28
C ILE A 599 -14.07 -5.81 27.78
N SER A 600 -13.89 -5.61 29.07
CA SER A 600 -12.59 -5.23 29.66
C SER A 600 -11.50 -6.29 29.50
N ARG A 601 -11.87 -7.55 29.22
CA ARG A 601 -10.95 -8.69 29.05
C ARG A 601 -10.65 -9.04 27.61
N LEU A 602 -11.34 -8.41 26.66
CA LEU A 602 -10.98 -8.55 25.26
C LEU A 602 -9.66 -7.82 24.99
N SER A 603 -8.70 -8.51 24.41
CA SER A 603 -7.41 -7.95 23.99
C SER A 603 -7.50 -7.18 22.67
N GLY A 604 -8.55 -7.43 21.90
CA GLY A 604 -8.83 -6.78 20.62
C GLY A 604 -10.12 -7.28 20.01
N TYR A 605 -10.57 -6.61 18.99
CA TYR A 605 -11.77 -7.01 18.25
C TYR A 605 -11.61 -6.78 16.75
N LEU A 606 -12.52 -7.39 15.98
CA LEU A 606 -12.59 -7.30 14.51
C LEU A 606 -14.05 -7.12 14.10
N ASP A 607 -14.34 -6.05 13.38
CA ASP A 607 -15.63 -5.81 12.73
C ASP A 607 -15.52 -6.11 11.24
N ILE A 608 -16.21 -7.15 10.78
CA ILE A 608 -16.18 -7.59 9.38
C ILE A 608 -17.34 -6.97 8.60
N ALA A 609 -17.02 -6.24 7.56
CA ALA A 609 -17.99 -5.47 6.77
C ALA A 609 -18.75 -6.35 5.82
N GLY A 610 -18.63 -7.46 5.46
CA GLY A 610 -19.41 -8.22 4.47
C GLY A 610 -19.67 -7.48 3.14
N PRO A 611 -20.46 -8.08 2.23
CA PRO A 611 -20.69 -7.55 0.89
C PRO A 611 -21.80 -6.49 0.80
N ASN A 612 -22.50 -6.21 1.87
CA ASN A 612 -23.52 -5.17 1.89
C ASN A 612 -22.89 -3.81 2.23
N GLN A 613 -23.46 -2.75 1.68
CA GLN A 613 -23.09 -1.40 2.05
C GLN A 613 -23.33 -1.20 3.56
N ARG A 614 -22.36 -0.63 4.26
CA ARG A 614 -22.53 -0.24 5.67
C ARG A 614 -23.47 0.95 5.74
N GLU A 615 -24.39 0.95 6.69
CA GLU A 615 -25.23 2.09 6.97
C GLU A 615 -24.36 3.25 7.46
N ALA A 616 -24.58 4.44 6.90
CA ALA A 616 -23.88 5.62 7.32
C ALA A 616 -24.34 6.00 8.74
N ALA A 617 -23.50 5.78 9.75
CA ALA A 617 -23.66 6.49 11.00
C ALA A 617 -23.30 7.97 10.77
N THR A 618 -23.86 8.88 11.55
CA THR A 618 -23.74 10.35 11.40
C THR A 618 -22.31 10.90 11.30
N GLN A 619 -21.29 10.06 11.55
CA GLN A 619 -19.86 10.44 11.53
C GLN A 619 -18.98 9.53 10.65
N THR A 620 -19.55 8.52 9.99
CA THR A 620 -18.77 7.62 9.12
C THR A 620 -18.92 8.02 7.65
N PRO A 621 -17.83 7.99 6.85
CA PRO A 621 -17.94 8.22 5.41
C PRO A 621 -18.80 7.14 4.76
N ILE A 622 -19.43 7.50 3.63
CA ILE A 622 -20.18 6.55 2.81
C ILE A 622 -19.26 5.37 2.45
N ASP A 623 -19.76 4.17 2.65
CA ASP A 623 -19.07 2.95 2.26
C ASP A 623 -19.12 2.79 0.74
N ARG A 624 -18.06 3.18 0.06
CA ARG A 624 -17.91 3.11 -1.41
C ARG A 624 -17.25 1.81 -1.88
N GLU A 625 -16.75 1.01 -0.96
CA GLU A 625 -15.92 -0.16 -1.27
C GLU A 625 -16.71 -1.48 -1.28
N TYR A 626 -18.00 -1.46 -0.92
CA TYR A 626 -18.84 -2.66 -0.89
C TYR A 626 -18.90 -3.41 -2.25
N PRO A 627 -18.88 -2.75 -3.43
CA PRO A 627 -18.89 -3.49 -4.69
C PRO A 627 -17.60 -4.30 -4.89
N VAL A 628 -16.45 -3.78 -4.42
CA VAL A 628 -15.17 -4.51 -4.47
C VAL A 628 -15.21 -5.73 -3.54
N ARG A 629 -15.79 -5.60 -2.34
CA ARG A 629 -16.01 -6.75 -1.44
C ARG A 629 -16.91 -7.79 -2.08
N ARG A 630 -17.98 -7.39 -2.81
CA ARG A 630 -18.82 -8.32 -3.60
C ARG A 630 -18.00 -9.05 -4.67
N ALA A 631 -17.19 -8.32 -5.41
CA ALA A 631 -16.31 -8.89 -6.42
C ALA A 631 -15.37 -9.96 -5.84
N MET A 632 -14.78 -9.70 -4.67
CA MET A 632 -13.94 -10.67 -3.97
C MET A 632 -14.74 -11.91 -3.55
N VAL A 633 -15.94 -11.75 -3.00
CA VAL A 633 -16.82 -12.88 -2.63
C VAL A 633 -17.20 -13.72 -3.86
N ILE A 634 -17.51 -13.09 -4.99
CA ILE A 634 -17.80 -13.79 -6.25
C ILE A 634 -16.62 -14.66 -6.68
N ARG A 635 -15.40 -14.12 -6.67
CA ARG A 635 -14.20 -14.87 -7.06
C ARG A 635 -13.91 -16.05 -6.14
N ILE A 636 -14.05 -15.86 -4.82
CA ILE A 636 -13.88 -16.92 -3.82
C ILE A 636 -14.94 -18.01 -4.03
N ALA A 637 -16.21 -17.64 -4.20
CA ALA A 637 -17.31 -18.58 -4.39
C ALA A 637 -17.18 -19.43 -5.67
N LEU A 638 -16.52 -18.88 -6.69
CA LEU A 638 -16.29 -19.55 -7.96
C LEU A 638 -14.91 -20.23 -8.06
N GLU A 639 -14.09 -20.13 -7.01
CA GLU A 639 -12.74 -20.70 -6.93
C GLU A 639 -11.82 -20.30 -8.09
N LEU A 640 -11.93 -19.05 -8.56
CA LEU A 640 -11.29 -18.60 -9.80
C LEU A 640 -9.76 -18.42 -9.68
N GLY A 641 -9.23 -18.24 -8.46
CA GLY A 641 -7.81 -17.89 -8.33
C GLY A 641 -7.45 -16.71 -9.25
N ASP A 642 -6.54 -16.91 -10.20
CA ASP A 642 -6.13 -15.91 -11.20
C ASP A 642 -6.84 -16.08 -12.56
N ILE A 643 -7.77 -17.02 -12.68
CA ILE A 643 -8.52 -17.27 -13.93
C ILE A 643 -9.49 -16.11 -14.19
N PRO A 644 -9.56 -15.55 -15.42
CA PRO A 644 -10.56 -14.54 -15.75
C PRO A 644 -11.99 -15.08 -15.62
N LEU A 645 -12.91 -14.25 -15.10
CA LEU A 645 -14.34 -14.59 -15.01
C LEU A 645 -15.02 -14.29 -16.33
N GLU A 646 -15.66 -15.30 -16.91
CA GLU A 646 -16.55 -15.13 -18.04
C GLU A 646 -17.99 -14.98 -17.54
N ILE A 647 -18.55 -13.80 -17.72
CA ILE A 647 -19.90 -13.44 -17.22
C ILE A 647 -20.58 -12.41 -18.13
N GLU A 648 -21.89 -12.53 -18.28
CA GLU A 648 -22.72 -11.50 -18.93
C GLU A 648 -22.65 -10.19 -18.16
N ARG A 649 -22.33 -9.08 -18.82
CA ARG A 649 -22.05 -7.79 -18.17
C ARG A 649 -23.22 -7.23 -17.37
N GLY A 650 -24.46 -7.38 -17.87
CA GLY A 650 -25.67 -6.98 -17.14
C GLY A 650 -25.84 -7.75 -15.84
N LEU A 651 -25.57 -9.06 -15.86
CA LEU A 651 -25.59 -9.90 -14.67
C LEU A 651 -24.51 -9.48 -13.66
N LEU A 652 -23.28 -9.23 -14.14
CA LEU A 652 -22.21 -8.73 -13.28
C LEU A 652 -22.59 -7.41 -12.61
N THR A 653 -23.14 -6.46 -13.40
CA THR A 653 -23.58 -5.17 -12.88
C THR A 653 -24.64 -5.35 -11.79
N ALA A 654 -25.64 -6.23 -11.99
CA ALA A 654 -26.66 -6.51 -11.00
C ALA A 654 -26.06 -7.13 -9.72
N LEU A 655 -25.13 -8.09 -9.87
CA LEU A 655 -24.45 -8.71 -8.71
C LEU A 655 -23.63 -7.70 -7.90
N LEU A 656 -23.05 -6.69 -8.55
CA LEU A 656 -22.25 -5.67 -7.88
C LEU A 656 -23.08 -4.49 -7.32
N LYS A 657 -24.21 -4.12 -7.98
CA LYS A 657 -24.96 -2.88 -7.71
C LYS A 657 -26.22 -3.08 -6.87
N VAL A 658 -26.88 -4.25 -6.91
CA VAL A 658 -28.15 -4.48 -6.18
C VAL A 658 -28.07 -4.00 -4.72
N GLY A 659 -29.12 -3.38 -4.20
CA GLY A 659 -29.09 -2.72 -2.90
C GLY A 659 -28.55 -3.63 -1.78
N ARG A 660 -29.22 -4.77 -1.50
CA ARG A 660 -28.85 -5.61 -0.37
C ARG A 660 -28.99 -7.11 -0.65
N TYR A 661 -28.01 -7.90 -0.17
CA TYR A 661 -28.10 -9.35 -0.04
C TYR A 661 -28.62 -9.71 1.34
N ARG A 662 -29.73 -10.46 1.44
CA ARG A 662 -30.41 -10.77 2.71
C ARG A 662 -29.50 -11.41 3.75
N ASN A 663 -28.69 -12.39 3.34
CA ASN A 663 -27.76 -13.08 4.22
C ASN A 663 -26.29 -12.82 3.85
N GLY A 664 -25.99 -11.60 3.38
CA GLY A 664 -24.63 -11.18 3.08
C GLY A 664 -23.92 -12.10 2.09
N ALA A 665 -22.68 -12.50 2.40
CA ALA A 665 -21.87 -13.34 1.53
C ALA A 665 -22.49 -14.72 1.27
N ARG A 666 -23.23 -15.29 2.23
CA ARG A 666 -23.92 -16.59 2.01
C ARG A 666 -24.93 -16.51 0.86
N SER A 667 -25.69 -15.41 0.78
CA SER A 667 -26.65 -15.19 -0.31
C SER A 667 -25.94 -15.02 -1.65
N LEU A 668 -24.92 -14.19 -1.70
CA LEU A 668 -24.15 -13.96 -2.93
C LEU A 668 -23.45 -15.24 -3.41
N THR A 669 -22.78 -15.97 -2.50
CA THR A 669 -22.12 -17.25 -2.81
C THR A 669 -23.11 -18.26 -3.37
N LYS A 670 -24.27 -18.47 -2.70
CA LYS A 670 -25.28 -19.42 -3.16
C LYS A 670 -25.83 -19.04 -4.54
N LEU A 671 -26.05 -17.74 -4.76
CA LEU A 671 -26.60 -17.26 -6.05
C LEU A 671 -25.61 -17.50 -7.21
N VAL A 672 -24.35 -17.14 -7.04
CA VAL A 672 -23.36 -17.34 -8.12
C VAL A 672 -23.03 -18.80 -8.34
N SER A 673 -23.00 -19.63 -7.27
CA SER A 673 -22.85 -21.07 -7.38
C SER A 673 -24.01 -21.70 -8.11
N TYR A 674 -25.27 -21.30 -7.80
CA TYR A 674 -26.46 -21.79 -8.50
C TYR A 674 -26.38 -21.52 -10.01
N ILE A 675 -26.00 -20.30 -10.40
CA ILE A 675 -25.88 -19.91 -11.81
C ILE A 675 -24.81 -20.75 -12.49
N ARG A 676 -23.62 -20.92 -11.86
CA ARG A 676 -22.53 -21.75 -12.37
C ARG A 676 -22.97 -23.23 -12.53
N ASP A 677 -23.56 -23.81 -11.51
CA ASP A 677 -23.89 -25.24 -11.47
C ASP A 677 -24.99 -25.59 -12.49
N ARG A 678 -25.86 -24.61 -12.83
CA ARG A 678 -26.92 -24.80 -13.82
C ARG A 678 -26.43 -24.62 -15.25
N GLY A 679 -25.49 -23.69 -15.51
CA GLY A 679 -25.14 -23.28 -16.87
C GLY A 679 -23.65 -23.28 -17.22
N GLY A 680 -22.76 -23.45 -16.24
CA GLY A 680 -21.31 -23.32 -16.46
C GLY A 680 -20.88 -21.89 -16.77
N PHE A 681 -19.72 -21.76 -17.41
CA PHE A 681 -19.20 -20.48 -17.92
C PHE A 681 -19.50 -20.35 -19.43
N PRO A 682 -19.76 -19.13 -19.92
CA PRO A 682 -19.92 -17.88 -19.18
C PRO A 682 -21.20 -17.85 -18.33
N LEU A 683 -21.13 -17.21 -17.15
CA LEU A 683 -22.32 -17.02 -16.30
C LEU A 683 -23.34 -16.13 -17.04
N ARG A 684 -24.59 -16.60 -17.15
CA ARG A 684 -25.64 -15.89 -17.90
C ARG A 684 -26.89 -15.69 -17.05
N ARG A 685 -27.62 -14.60 -17.28
CA ARG A 685 -28.91 -14.32 -16.64
C ARG A 685 -29.97 -15.39 -16.92
N ALA A 686 -29.89 -16.12 -18.04
CA ALA A 686 -30.77 -17.24 -18.36
C ALA A 686 -30.72 -18.38 -17.32
N TYR A 687 -29.66 -18.44 -16.51
CA TYR A 687 -29.48 -19.45 -15.48
C TYR A 687 -29.79 -18.94 -14.05
N LEU A 688 -30.38 -17.74 -13.92
CA LEU A 688 -30.89 -17.26 -12.64
C LEU A 688 -31.94 -18.23 -12.06
N PRO A 689 -32.01 -18.34 -10.74
CA PRO A 689 -33.12 -19.10 -10.11
C PRO A 689 -34.47 -18.40 -10.35
N PRO A 690 -35.58 -19.13 -10.23
CA PRO A 690 -36.91 -18.52 -10.17
C PRO A 690 -37.01 -17.43 -9.09
N ASP A 691 -37.90 -16.48 -9.29
CA ASP A 691 -38.01 -15.28 -8.45
C ASP A 691 -38.26 -15.62 -6.94
N ASP A 692 -39.01 -16.65 -6.63
CA ASP A 692 -39.18 -17.11 -5.25
C ASP A 692 -37.87 -17.53 -4.58
N ILE A 693 -36.97 -18.16 -5.34
CA ILE A 693 -35.64 -18.55 -4.85
C ILE A 693 -34.71 -17.33 -4.83
N LEU A 694 -34.78 -16.50 -5.86
CA LEU A 694 -33.96 -15.27 -5.91
C LEU A 694 -34.29 -14.34 -4.73
N ALA A 695 -35.57 -14.24 -4.33
CA ALA A 695 -36.02 -13.47 -3.17
C ALA A 695 -35.47 -13.95 -1.83
N LEU A 696 -34.99 -15.19 -1.73
CA LEU A 696 -34.25 -15.65 -0.54
C LEU A 696 -32.86 -15.02 -0.42
N HIS A 697 -32.34 -14.50 -1.51
CA HIS A 697 -30.96 -14.00 -1.60
C HIS A 697 -30.88 -12.49 -1.73
N VAL A 698 -31.73 -11.88 -2.55
CA VAL A 698 -31.74 -10.42 -2.77
C VAL A 698 -32.97 -9.81 -2.11
N GLU A 699 -32.85 -8.60 -1.61
CA GLU A 699 -33.94 -7.91 -0.93
C GLU A 699 -35.00 -7.45 -1.94
N ASN A 700 -34.58 -6.93 -3.09
CA ASN A 700 -35.42 -6.44 -4.17
C ASN A 700 -35.15 -7.20 -5.47
N VAL A 701 -36.00 -8.14 -5.82
CA VAL A 701 -35.87 -8.98 -7.02
C VAL A 701 -36.17 -8.17 -8.29
N GLU A 702 -37.11 -7.23 -8.22
CA GLU A 702 -37.50 -6.38 -9.34
C GLU A 702 -36.34 -5.46 -9.74
N GLU A 703 -35.72 -4.80 -8.77
CA GLU A 703 -34.48 -4.02 -8.96
C GLU A 703 -33.38 -4.85 -9.61
N PHE A 704 -33.17 -6.08 -9.11
CA PHE A 704 -32.13 -6.98 -9.66
C PHE A 704 -32.40 -7.26 -11.14
N HIS A 705 -33.64 -7.60 -11.50
CA HIS A 705 -34.01 -7.85 -12.90
C HIS A 705 -33.94 -6.58 -13.75
N GLU A 706 -34.35 -5.44 -13.22
CA GLU A 706 -34.26 -4.16 -13.89
C GLU A 706 -32.82 -3.83 -14.26
N ILE A 707 -31.89 -3.91 -13.29
CA ILE A 707 -30.45 -3.69 -13.54
C ILE A 707 -29.93 -4.68 -14.58
N THR A 708 -30.32 -5.96 -14.49
CA THR A 708 -29.87 -6.99 -15.43
C THR A 708 -30.33 -6.70 -16.86
N ARG A 709 -31.53 -6.15 -17.04
CA ARG A 709 -32.13 -5.87 -18.36
C ARG A 709 -31.73 -4.52 -18.94
N LYS A 710 -31.66 -3.51 -18.09
CA LYS A 710 -31.54 -2.09 -18.46
C LYS A 710 -30.41 -1.81 -19.47
N TYR A 711 -29.33 -2.59 -19.38
CA TYR A 711 -28.15 -2.41 -20.24
C TYR A 711 -27.78 -3.67 -21.04
N ALA A 712 -28.58 -4.72 -21.00
CA ALA A 712 -28.20 -5.99 -21.60
C ALA A 712 -27.98 -5.88 -23.13
N GLU A 713 -28.85 -5.18 -23.83
CA GLU A 713 -28.73 -4.94 -25.28
C GLU A 713 -27.62 -3.95 -25.60
N PHE A 714 -27.48 -2.89 -24.79
CA PHE A 714 -26.36 -1.96 -24.90
C PHE A 714 -25.02 -2.66 -24.67
N TYR A 715 -24.94 -3.54 -23.68
CA TYR A 715 -23.74 -4.34 -23.40
C TYR A 715 -23.45 -5.38 -24.47
N ALA A 716 -24.46 -5.93 -25.15
CA ALA A 716 -24.24 -6.84 -26.26
C ALA A 716 -23.51 -6.18 -27.43
N GLN A 717 -23.65 -4.85 -27.58
CA GLN A 717 -23.00 -4.06 -28.63
C GLN A 717 -21.74 -3.33 -28.11
N THR A 718 -21.39 -3.46 -26.85
CA THR A 718 -20.25 -2.73 -26.26
C THR A 718 -18.94 -3.06 -26.95
N GLU A 719 -18.77 -4.27 -27.47
CA GLU A 719 -17.55 -4.64 -28.20
C GLU A 719 -17.38 -3.84 -29.49
N SER A 720 -18.43 -3.71 -30.30
CA SER A 720 -18.37 -2.90 -31.55
C SER A 720 -17.96 -1.48 -31.21
N ARG A 721 -18.56 -0.91 -30.17
CA ARG A 721 -18.29 0.45 -29.73
C ARG A 721 -16.89 0.63 -29.12
N ALA A 722 -16.43 -0.30 -28.34
CA ALA A 722 -15.07 -0.29 -27.83
C ALA A 722 -14.04 -0.35 -28.98
N ARG A 723 -14.34 -1.09 -30.04
CA ARG A 723 -13.55 -1.09 -31.28
C ARG A 723 -13.57 0.29 -31.99
N GLU A 724 -14.72 0.92 -32.11
CA GLU A 724 -14.86 2.26 -32.68
C GLU A 724 -14.06 3.29 -31.88
N ILE A 725 -14.16 3.30 -30.55
CA ILE A 725 -13.37 4.17 -29.67
C ILE A 725 -11.86 3.95 -29.92
N HIS A 726 -11.45 2.69 -30.07
CA HIS A 726 -10.04 2.38 -30.35
C HIS A 726 -9.63 2.86 -31.76
N GLU A 727 -10.46 2.69 -32.77
CA GLU A 727 -10.19 3.18 -34.13
C GLU A 727 -10.08 4.72 -34.17
N GLU A 728 -10.96 5.43 -33.46
CA GLU A 728 -10.85 6.88 -33.29
C GLU A 728 -9.54 7.29 -32.61
N TYR A 729 -9.10 6.54 -31.59
CA TYR A 729 -7.81 6.74 -30.98
C TYR A 729 -6.66 6.58 -31.99
N LEU A 730 -6.68 5.54 -32.81
CA LEU A 730 -5.69 5.32 -33.89
C LEU A 730 -5.71 6.45 -34.94
N ILE A 731 -6.89 6.94 -35.31
CA ILE A 731 -7.06 8.09 -36.20
C ILE A 731 -6.45 9.36 -35.56
N SER A 732 -6.66 9.57 -34.25
CA SER A 732 -6.08 10.69 -33.55
C SER A 732 -4.54 10.60 -33.50
N LEU A 733 -3.99 9.39 -33.34
CA LEU A 733 -2.56 9.13 -33.37
C LEU A 733 -1.95 9.33 -34.77
N SER A 734 -2.71 9.06 -35.83
CA SER A 734 -2.19 9.24 -37.20
C SER A 734 -1.82 10.70 -37.53
N LYS A 735 -2.36 11.65 -36.76
CA LYS A 735 -2.05 13.10 -36.87
C LYS A 735 -0.78 13.49 -36.09
N LYS A 736 -0.20 12.57 -35.30
CA LYS A 736 1.01 12.76 -34.49
C LYS A 736 2.28 12.40 -35.25
N THR A 737 3.44 12.83 -34.77
CA THR A 737 4.73 12.45 -35.33
C THR A 737 4.95 10.94 -35.27
N GLU A 738 5.84 10.41 -36.12
CA GLU A 738 6.13 8.96 -36.12
C GLU A 738 6.75 8.49 -34.83
N GLU A 739 7.57 9.31 -34.21
CA GLU A 739 8.21 9.02 -32.91
C GLU A 739 7.17 8.94 -31.76
N GLU A 740 6.26 9.92 -31.69
CA GLU A 740 5.13 9.89 -30.75
C GLU A 740 4.24 8.66 -30.95
N ARG A 741 4.02 8.22 -32.20
CA ARG A 741 3.21 7.02 -32.49
C ARG A 741 3.91 5.73 -32.04
N ARG A 742 5.23 5.62 -32.26
CA ARG A 742 6.02 4.45 -31.87
C ARG A 742 6.13 4.31 -30.34
N SER A 743 6.10 5.41 -29.61
CA SER A 743 6.15 5.40 -28.13
C SER A 743 4.83 4.93 -27.48
N ARG A 744 3.76 4.69 -28.26
CA ARG A 744 2.44 4.33 -27.72
C ARG A 744 2.22 2.82 -27.77
N PRO A 745 2.12 2.11 -26.63
CA PRO A 745 1.97 0.66 -26.60
C PRO A 745 0.66 0.17 -27.24
N ASN A 746 -0.40 0.99 -27.22
CA ASN A 746 -1.70 0.68 -27.80
C ASN A 746 -1.85 1.15 -29.27
N ASN A 747 -0.76 1.58 -29.93
CA ASN A 747 -0.76 1.91 -31.36
C ASN A 747 -0.73 0.64 -32.22
N VAL A 748 -1.68 -0.24 -32.00
CA VAL A 748 -1.85 -1.52 -32.68
C VAL A 748 -3.33 -1.75 -32.98
N GLY A 749 -3.65 -2.57 -34.01
CA GLY A 749 -5.04 -2.93 -34.28
C GLY A 749 -5.71 -3.67 -33.11
N TRP A 750 -7.02 -3.57 -33.03
CA TRP A 750 -7.86 -4.14 -31.96
C TRP A 750 -7.48 -5.57 -31.56
N ASP A 751 -7.28 -6.45 -32.55
CA ASP A 751 -7.02 -7.87 -32.31
C ASP A 751 -5.66 -8.14 -31.66
N LYS A 752 -4.74 -7.17 -31.73
CA LYS A 752 -3.41 -7.22 -31.11
C LYS A 752 -3.37 -6.53 -29.73
N LEU A 753 -4.46 -5.89 -29.31
CA LEU A 753 -4.54 -5.32 -27.97
C LEU A 753 -4.53 -6.40 -26.89
N THR A 754 -3.87 -6.09 -25.78
CA THR A 754 -3.95 -6.94 -24.58
C THR A 754 -5.37 -6.96 -24.02
N PRO A 755 -5.81 -8.00 -23.30
CA PRO A 755 -7.12 -8.03 -22.66
C PRO A 755 -7.38 -6.80 -21.76
N SER A 756 -6.38 -6.33 -21.04
CA SER A 756 -6.47 -5.13 -20.20
C SER A 756 -6.68 -3.85 -21.04
N ALA A 757 -5.98 -3.73 -22.20
CA ALA A 757 -6.15 -2.57 -23.07
C ALA A 757 -7.52 -2.56 -23.76
N ARG A 758 -8.08 -3.73 -24.10
CA ARG A 758 -9.47 -3.85 -24.58
C ARG A 758 -10.45 -3.43 -23.49
N GLU A 759 -10.23 -3.88 -22.24
CA GLU A 759 -11.09 -3.52 -21.12
C GLU A 759 -11.12 -2.01 -20.85
N SER A 760 -10.03 -1.28 -21.06
CA SER A 760 -10.02 0.18 -21.02
C SER A 760 -10.96 0.83 -22.02
N ASN A 761 -11.05 0.29 -23.25
CA ASN A 761 -12.00 0.77 -24.27
C ASN A 761 -13.45 0.35 -23.93
N TYR A 762 -13.64 -0.84 -23.34
CA TYR A 762 -14.95 -1.24 -22.81
C TYR A 762 -15.41 -0.32 -21.70
N ALA A 763 -14.51 0.03 -20.75
CA ALA A 763 -14.83 0.96 -19.66
C ALA A 763 -15.30 2.32 -20.19
N ALA A 764 -14.64 2.86 -21.22
CA ALA A 764 -15.08 4.10 -21.87
C ALA A 764 -16.49 3.98 -22.47
N ALA A 765 -16.80 2.87 -23.16
CA ALA A 765 -18.13 2.64 -23.70
C ALA A 765 -19.21 2.44 -22.61
N LEU A 766 -18.85 1.79 -21.50
CA LEU A 766 -19.76 1.53 -20.38
C LEU A 766 -20.08 2.78 -19.56
N ARG A 767 -19.21 3.78 -19.54
CA ARG A 767 -19.46 5.06 -18.85
C ARG A 767 -20.60 5.88 -19.48
N ILE A 768 -20.88 5.70 -20.77
CA ILE A 768 -21.93 6.49 -21.46
C ILE A 768 -23.25 6.45 -20.71
N PRO A 769 -23.86 5.29 -20.39
CA PRO A 769 -25.12 5.28 -19.63
C PRO A 769 -24.97 5.85 -18.21
N GLU A 770 -23.85 5.62 -17.54
CA GLU A 770 -23.62 6.11 -16.18
C GLU A 770 -23.55 7.64 -16.14
N ILE A 771 -22.83 8.26 -17.07
CA ILE A 771 -22.72 9.72 -17.18
C ILE A 771 -24.08 10.36 -17.53
N LEU A 772 -24.84 9.73 -18.42
CA LEU A 772 -26.18 10.17 -18.74
C LEU A 772 -27.09 10.14 -17.48
N GLU A 773 -27.03 9.05 -16.70
CA GLU A 773 -27.83 8.91 -15.47
C GLU A 773 -27.47 9.96 -14.42
N TYR A 774 -26.20 10.36 -14.31
CA TYR A 774 -25.80 11.39 -13.35
C TYR A 774 -26.45 12.74 -13.60
N GLU A 775 -26.78 13.03 -14.87
CA GLU A 775 -27.41 14.29 -15.28
C GLU A 775 -28.93 14.15 -15.57
N GLY A 776 -29.53 13.02 -15.20
CA GLY A 776 -30.96 12.77 -15.32
C GLY A 776 -31.40 12.41 -16.75
N PHE A 777 -30.51 11.81 -17.53
CA PHE A 777 -30.80 11.25 -18.84
C PHE A 777 -30.70 9.72 -18.82
N ALA A 778 -31.35 9.06 -19.77
CA ALA A 778 -31.26 7.62 -19.96
C ALA A 778 -31.23 7.25 -21.44
N LEU A 779 -30.74 6.03 -21.69
CA LEU A 779 -30.87 5.42 -23.01
C LEU A 779 -32.25 4.76 -23.12
N ALA A 780 -33.01 5.13 -24.15
CA ALA A 780 -34.31 4.52 -24.51
C ALA A 780 -34.20 3.82 -25.87
N ASP A 781 -35.02 2.82 -26.11
CA ASP A 781 -35.10 2.13 -27.40
C ASP A 781 -35.39 3.16 -28.49
N ILE A 782 -34.67 3.13 -29.61
CA ILE A 782 -34.83 4.05 -30.72
C ILE A 782 -36.24 3.97 -31.33
N ARG A 783 -36.95 2.85 -31.16
CA ARG A 783 -38.32 2.63 -31.60
C ARG A 783 -39.36 3.28 -30.69
N ASP A 784 -39.00 3.76 -29.52
CA ASP A 784 -39.93 4.51 -28.65
C ASP A 784 -40.38 5.78 -29.38
N PRO A 785 -41.69 6.10 -29.40
CA PRO A 785 -42.22 7.23 -30.18
C PRO A 785 -41.83 8.62 -29.64
N ARG A 786 -41.30 8.71 -28.41
CA ARG A 786 -40.85 9.99 -27.83
C ARG A 786 -39.63 10.53 -28.56
N PRO A 787 -39.50 11.87 -28.74
CA PRO A 787 -38.31 12.43 -29.37
C PRO A 787 -37.04 12.15 -28.52
N GLY A 788 -35.94 11.85 -29.19
CA GLY A 788 -34.63 11.71 -28.56
C GLY A 788 -33.79 12.97 -28.70
N ILE A 789 -32.80 13.12 -27.86
CA ILE A 789 -31.80 14.18 -27.91
C ILE A 789 -30.83 13.87 -29.08
N GLU A 790 -30.83 14.70 -30.09
CA GLU A 790 -30.03 14.51 -31.30
C GLU A 790 -28.67 15.22 -31.23
N LYS A 791 -28.56 16.25 -30.39
CA LYS A 791 -27.38 17.12 -30.30
C LYS A 791 -27.05 17.52 -28.87
N ILE A 792 -25.78 17.43 -28.52
CA ILE A 792 -25.22 17.95 -27.28
C ILE A 792 -24.08 18.93 -27.61
N PRO A 793 -24.07 20.19 -27.19
CA PRO A 793 -25.18 20.87 -26.48
C PRO A 793 -26.37 21.16 -27.42
N GLY A 794 -27.55 21.29 -26.86
CA GLY A 794 -28.82 21.60 -27.49
C GLY A 794 -29.82 22.14 -26.50
N ASP A 795 -31.08 22.36 -26.92
CA ASP A 795 -32.11 22.98 -26.05
C ASP A 795 -32.37 22.15 -24.77
N GLU A 796 -32.27 20.82 -24.84
CA GLU A 796 -32.49 19.93 -23.69
C GLU A 796 -31.22 19.65 -22.87
N VAL A 797 -30.02 19.88 -23.46
CA VAL A 797 -28.74 19.70 -22.83
C VAL A 797 -27.90 20.96 -22.98
N PRO A 798 -28.08 21.94 -22.09
CA PRO A 798 -27.34 23.19 -22.13
C PRO A 798 -25.84 23.01 -21.85
N GLN A 799 -25.04 24.03 -22.15
CA GLN A 799 -23.57 23.99 -21.98
C GLN A 799 -23.12 23.59 -20.57
N GLU A 800 -23.81 24.03 -19.54
CA GLU A 800 -23.49 23.70 -18.17
C GLU A 800 -23.64 22.20 -17.87
N VAL A 801 -24.60 21.54 -18.46
CA VAL A 801 -24.80 20.09 -18.35
C VAL A 801 -23.71 19.36 -19.14
N LEU A 802 -23.37 19.84 -20.36
CA LEU A 802 -22.23 19.30 -21.09
C LEU A 802 -20.93 19.39 -20.31
N ASP A 803 -20.66 20.52 -19.64
CA ASP A 803 -19.45 20.72 -18.85
C ASP A 803 -19.38 19.73 -17.66
N ARG A 804 -20.52 19.46 -16.98
CA ARG A 804 -20.59 18.46 -15.91
C ARG A 804 -20.42 17.03 -16.43
N MET A 805 -21.01 16.72 -17.59
CA MET A 805 -20.81 15.43 -18.25
C MET A 805 -19.34 15.24 -18.65
N ALA A 806 -18.68 16.28 -19.16
CA ALA A 806 -17.27 16.25 -19.52
C ALA A 806 -16.37 16.09 -18.28
N GLU A 807 -16.73 16.72 -17.16
CA GLU A 807 -16.04 16.49 -15.87
C GLU A 807 -16.17 15.01 -15.44
N ALA A 808 -17.35 14.40 -15.61
CA ALA A 808 -17.55 12.99 -15.28
C ALA A 808 -16.77 12.05 -16.22
N GLU A 809 -16.68 12.36 -17.51
CA GLU A 809 -15.88 11.59 -18.48
C GLU A 809 -14.39 11.65 -18.13
N HIS A 810 -13.88 12.86 -17.83
CA HIS A 810 -12.51 13.02 -17.34
C HIS A 810 -12.26 12.21 -16.07
N GLY A 811 -13.20 12.25 -15.13
CA GLY A 811 -13.13 11.45 -13.90
C GLY A 811 -13.05 9.94 -14.15
N GLY A 812 -13.81 9.44 -15.12
CA GLY A 812 -13.76 8.03 -15.52
C GLY A 812 -12.47 7.65 -16.25
N TRP A 813 -11.90 8.57 -17.06
CA TRP A 813 -10.60 8.39 -17.69
C TRP A 813 -9.47 8.40 -16.62
N GLU A 814 -9.54 9.33 -15.68
CA GLU A 814 -8.60 9.41 -14.56
C GLU A 814 -8.63 8.13 -13.70
N GLU A 815 -9.82 7.63 -13.38
CA GLU A 815 -10.03 6.39 -12.65
C GLU A 815 -9.36 5.20 -13.35
N GLU A 816 -9.59 5.05 -14.66
CA GLU A 816 -8.99 3.98 -15.46
C GLU A 816 -7.46 4.05 -15.41
N ARG A 817 -6.87 5.23 -15.55
CA ARG A 817 -5.43 5.44 -15.47
C ARG A 817 -4.88 5.08 -14.09
N ARG A 818 -5.51 5.58 -13.02
CA ARG A 818 -5.08 5.31 -11.64
C ARG A 818 -5.18 3.83 -11.27
N MET A 819 -6.23 3.14 -11.70
CA MET A 819 -6.35 1.69 -11.53
C MET A 819 -5.19 0.93 -12.16
N ASN A 820 -4.66 1.42 -13.28
CA ASN A 820 -3.49 0.85 -13.95
C ASN A 820 -2.14 1.35 -13.38
N GLY A 821 -2.14 2.01 -12.23
CA GLY A 821 -0.93 2.46 -11.53
C GLY A 821 -0.33 3.77 -12.09
N TRP A 822 -1.06 4.49 -12.94
CA TRP A 822 -0.64 5.82 -13.38
C TRP A 822 -0.76 6.82 -12.24
N THR A 823 0.23 7.71 -12.15
CA THR A 823 0.25 8.79 -11.17
C THR A 823 0.56 10.12 -11.86
N PHE A 824 0.28 11.20 -11.14
CA PHE A 824 0.52 12.53 -11.69
C PHE A 824 2.01 12.82 -11.90
N SER A 825 2.32 13.50 -12.98
CA SER A 825 3.58 14.21 -13.21
C SER A 825 3.33 15.34 -14.18
N LYS A 826 4.09 16.42 -14.13
CA LYS A 826 3.97 17.53 -15.11
C LYS A 826 4.31 17.10 -16.54
N HIS A 827 5.07 16.04 -16.71
CA HIS A 827 5.43 15.47 -17.99
C HIS A 827 4.86 14.07 -18.15
N ARG A 828 4.42 13.78 -19.35
CA ARG A 828 3.93 12.45 -19.69
C ARG A 828 5.10 11.49 -19.90
N SER A 829 5.02 10.31 -19.31
CA SER A 829 5.89 9.18 -19.55
C SER A 829 5.09 7.89 -19.52
N ASP A 830 4.83 7.30 -20.66
CA ASP A 830 4.10 6.04 -20.77
C ASP A 830 4.91 4.90 -20.14
N LYS A 831 6.24 4.93 -20.28
CA LYS A 831 7.18 4.01 -19.66
C LYS A 831 7.10 4.06 -18.13
N ALA A 832 7.06 5.25 -17.55
CA ALA A 832 6.97 5.45 -16.12
C ALA A 832 5.52 5.54 -15.61
N LEU A 833 4.50 5.29 -16.42
CA LEU A 833 3.06 5.43 -16.12
C LEU A 833 2.74 6.79 -15.49
N ARG A 834 3.20 7.89 -16.13
CA ARG A 834 3.05 9.26 -15.67
C ARG A 834 2.22 10.08 -16.64
N HIS A 835 1.30 10.89 -16.09
CA HIS A 835 0.47 11.74 -16.94
C HIS A 835 0.14 13.09 -16.28
N TYR A 836 0.28 14.18 -17.04
CA TYR A 836 0.05 15.53 -16.53
C TYR A 836 -1.45 15.89 -16.42
N LEU A 837 -2.34 15.15 -17.10
CA LEU A 837 -3.79 15.34 -17.00
C LEU A 837 -4.43 14.62 -15.79
N LEU A 838 -3.67 13.91 -14.95
CA LEU A 838 -4.20 13.31 -13.71
C LEU A 838 -4.38 14.39 -12.62
N ILE A 839 -5.21 15.37 -12.95
CA ILE A 839 -5.58 16.53 -12.12
C ILE A 839 -7.07 16.82 -12.29
N PRO A 840 -7.71 17.50 -11.35
CA PRO A 840 -9.13 17.85 -11.45
C PRO A 840 -9.48 18.56 -12.76
N PHE A 841 -10.62 18.22 -13.36
CA PHE A 841 -11.10 18.82 -14.61
C PHE A 841 -11.10 20.34 -14.60
N GLY A 842 -11.46 20.97 -13.44
CA GLY A 842 -11.40 22.42 -13.28
C GLY A 842 -10.02 23.04 -13.47
N SER A 843 -8.95 22.26 -13.28
CA SER A 843 -7.54 22.70 -13.41
C SER A 843 -6.95 22.48 -14.81
N LEU A 844 -7.70 21.81 -15.71
CA LEU A 844 -7.29 21.58 -17.10
C LEU A 844 -7.31 22.86 -17.92
N THR A 845 -6.46 22.92 -18.96
CA THR A 845 -6.52 23.99 -19.96
C THR A 845 -7.78 23.83 -20.83
N PRO A 846 -8.25 24.89 -21.50
CA PRO A 846 -9.38 24.76 -22.43
C PRO A 846 -9.13 23.72 -23.54
N GLU A 847 -7.91 23.61 -24.04
CA GLU A 847 -7.48 22.65 -25.04
C GLU A 847 -7.57 21.20 -24.52
N ASP A 848 -7.18 20.96 -23.29
CA ASP A 848 -7.25 19.63 -22.67
C ASP A 848 -8.71 19.24 -22.37
N LYS A 849 -9.54 20.17 -21.90
CA LYS A 849 -10.99 19.95 -21.69
C LYS A 849 -11.74 19.60 -22.98
N ALA A 850 -11.26 20.10 -24.13
CA ALA A 850 -11.91 19.85 -25.39
C ALA A 850 -11.97 18.37 -25.77
N PHE A 851 -11.02 17.54 -25.29
CA PHE A 851 -11.05 16.09 -25.52
C PHE A 851 -12.27 15.43 -24.89
N ASP A 852 -12.56 15.74 -23.63
CA ASP A 852 -13.69 15.16 -22.89
C ASP A 852 -15.02 15.75 -23.42
N ILE A 853 -15.05 17.05 -23.72
CA ILE A 853 -16.21 17.72 -24.31
C ILE A 853 -16.57 17.08 -25.67
N ASP A 854 -15.59 16.82 -26.54
CA ASP A 854 -15.83 16.23 -27.85
C ASP A 854 -16.26 14.76 -27.75
N ALA A 855 -15.83 14.03 -26.71
CA ALA A 855 -16.34 12.70 -26.44
C ALA A 855 -17.85 12.74 -26.10
N ILE A 856 -18.29 13.65 -25.22
CA ILE A 856 -19.70 13.80 -24.84
C ILE A 856 -20.57 14.20 -26.04
N LYS A 857 -20.10 15.11 -26.92
CA LYS A 857 -20.84 15.52 -28.12
C LYS A 857 -21.19 14.36 -29.05
N LYS A 858 -20.43 13.27 -29.01
CA LYS A 858 -20.66 12.07 -29.82
C LYS A 858 -21.65 11.08 -29.20
N TYR A 859 -22.04 11.24 -27.94
CA TYR A 859 -22.96 10.35 -27.27
C TYR A 859 -24.27 10.10 -28.04
N PRO A 860 -24.94 11.11 -28.66
CA PRO A 860 -26.14 10.85 -29.46
C PRO A 860 -25.88 9.91 -30.64
N SER A 861 -24.74 10.06 -31.36
CA SER A 861 -24.40 9.16 -32.46
C SER A 861 -24.13 7.75 -31.96
N HIS A 862 -23.34 7.61 -30.90
CA HIS A 862 -23.06 6.32 -30.26
C HIS A 862 -24.32 5.61 -29.73
N ALA A 863 -25.28 6.36 -29.20
CA ALA A 863 -26.55 5.81 -28.78
C ALA A 863 -27.36 5.31 -30.00
N LYS A 864 -27.41 6.11 -31.05
CA LYS A 864 -28.16 5.78 -32.27
C LYS A 864 -27.62 4.55 -32.98
N GLU A 865 -26.32 4.43 -33.13
CA GLU A 865 -25.66 3.26 -33.70
C GLU A 865 -25.94 1.99 -32.89
N ALA A 866 -26.16 2.13 -31.60
CA ALA A 866 -26.55 1.04 -30.70
C ALA A 866 -28.06 0.72 -30.71
N GLY A 867 -28.88 1.39 -31.53
CA GLY A 867 -30.32 1.23 -31.56
C GLY A 867 -31.02 1.92 -30.37
N TYR A 868 -30.36 2.90 -29.75
CA TYR A 868 -30.90 3.71 -28.65
C TYR A 868 -30.98 5.17 -29.02
N LYS A 869 -31.71 5.92 -28.26
CA LYS A 869 -31.75 7.39 -28.24
C LYS A 869 -31.57 7.85 -26.77
N ILE A 870 -31.06 9.05 -26.61
CA ILE A 870 -30.96 9.68 -25.31
C ILE A 870 -32.28 10.39 -25.00
N GLU A 871 -32.85 10.18 -23.83
CA GLU A 871 -34.05 10.92 -23.39
C GLU A 871 -33.85 11.41 -21.95
N ARG A 872 -34.60 12.45 -21.58
CA ARG A 872 -34.61 12.95 -20.21
C ARG A 872 -35.47 12.03 -19.33
N VAL A 873 -34.91 11.59 -18.18
CA VAL A 873 -35.69 10.87 -17.17
C VAL A 873 -36.60 11.87 -16.46
N LYS A 874 -37.90 11.55 -16.38
CA LYS A 874 -38.91 12.41 -15.73
C LYS A 874 -38.76 12.41 -14.21
#